data_b85a33d4241aa8de508df74126427417
#
_entry.id   b85a33d4241aa8de508df74126427417
#
_cell.length_a   1.000
_cell.length_b   1.000
_cell.length_c   1.000
_cell.angle_alpha   90.00
_cell.angle_beta   90.00
_cell.angle_gamma   90.00
#
_symmetry.space_group_name_H-M   'P 1'
#
loop_
_entity.id
_entity.type
_entity.pdbx_description
1 polymer ?
#
loop_
_entity_poly.entity_id
_entity_poly.type
_entity_poly.pdbx_seq_one_letter_code
_entity_poly.pdbx_strand_id
1 'polypeptide(L)'
;MNKKDKIEAIEVEDMNLVPELLDGKHRVIPIVTGGDETIEQVEVPEIIPILTLRSSVLFPGAITPITVGRDKSISLVRAVNAEGGMLGAVLQRESDVEDPAPDDMYKIGTAARIIKILEMPNGNLTVILNGLEKIEITEYIATDPYFKARVTALRDSTPDVKSIEFEALVDSIRDVALNIINVSPSMPKEAAFAIKNIDSKRGIINFICSNMELTDEDRQALLEAPGLLSRARKLLEILIREQQLAELKSQIQERVKQEIDKQQRDYYLQQQMRTIQDELGDGADADIERMREEAGKKNWPKEVGETFEKELQKVERLNPAVAEYSVQMTYLQLLLELPWNDVTKDNLDLKCAREQLDHDHFGLEEVKERILEHLAVIKLKGDLKSPILCLYGPPGVGKTSLGKSVAAALGRKFGRISLGGLHDESEIRGHRRTYIGAMPGRIIQTIKRCGSSNPVIILDEVDKVTVSNHGDPSSALLEVLDPEQNTTFHDNYIDMEYDLSKVLFIATANNVGNIAPALRDRMEMINIPGYLMEEKVRIALDHLLPKQREAHGIKEHELTMSPAVVEHVIASYTREAGVRSLDKHLAKIARARAKQIAFDEAFTPEVSEKEVEKILGMPKFLREEYEVGGMTGVVTGLAWTEVGGDILYIESCLTPGKGRLSLTGNLGDVMKESATIAHEWVMAHHKELGIDPKMFETNDINIHVPEGAIPKDGPSAGITMVASLVSTYTGRKVRERIAMTGETTLRGRVMPVGGVKEKILAAKRAGITELILSEENRKDIAEIKPEYVEGLTFHYVRTNDDVLRLALE
;
A
#
# COMPACT_ATOMS: atom_id res chain seq x y z
N MET A 1 21.20 -49.33 -43.06
CA MET A 1 20.03 -50.13 -42.70
C MET A 1 19.17 -49.31 -41.76
N ASN A 2 18.01 -48.96 -42.27
CA ASN A 2 17.02 -48.09 -41.61
C ASN A 2 16.48 -48.72 -40.33
N LYS A 3 16.38 -47.93 -39.25
CA LYS A 3 15.28 -48.08 -38.26
C LYS A 3 14.57 -46.73 -38.11
N LYS A 4 13.51 -46.61 -38.89
CA LYS A 4 12.38 -45.76 -38.58
C LYS A 4 11.59 -46.49 -37.49
N ASP A 5 11.71 -46.11 -36.24
CA ASP A 5 10.75 -46.51 -35.22
C ASP A 5 9.61 -45.49 -35.21
N LYS A 6 8.47 -45.96 -35.60
CA LYS A 6 7.16 -45.36 -35.52
C LYS A 6 6.89 -44.93 -34.07
N ILE A 7 6.59 -43.68 -33.89
CA ILE A 7 5.81 -43.26 -32.73
C ILE A 7 4.37 -43.63 -33.08
N GLU A 8 3.90 -44.75 -32.51
CA GLU A 8 2.48 -45.07 -32.52
C GLU A 8 1.71 -43.96 -31.79
N ALA A 9 0.74 -43.38 -32.48
CA ALA A 9 -0.29 -42.54 -31.85
C ALA A 9 -0.92 -43.37 -30.74
N ILE A 10 -0.86 -42.89 -29.50
CA ILE A 10 -1.60 -43.48 -28.40
C ILE A 10 -3.07 -43.30 -28.73
N GLU A 11 -3.73 -44.35 -29.12
CA GLU A 11 -5.17 -44.41 -29.31
C GLU A 11 -5.85 -44.09 -27.99
N VAL A 12 -6.87 -43.24 -28.05
CA VAL A 12 -7.60 -42.61 -26.93
C VAL A 12 -8.35 -43.67 -26.05
N GLU A 13 -8.22 -44.92 -26.30
CA GLU A 13 -8.93 -45.99 -25.56
C GLU A 13 -8.27 -46.42 -24.23
N ASP A 14 -7.02 -46.04 -23.94
CA ASP A 14 -6.29 -46.44 -22.72
C ASP A 14 -6.29 -45.42 -21.55
N MET A 15 -7.13 -44.42 -21.59
CA MET A 15 -7.26 -43.46 -20.47
C MET A 15 -8.22 -43.96 -19.37
N ASN A 16 -7.86 -45.06 -18.71
CA ASN A 16 -8.45 -45.49 -17.42
C ASN A 16 -7.96 -44.66 -16.20
N LEU A 17 -7.50 -43.43 -16.41
CA LEU A 17 -7.01 -42.50 -15.39
C LEU A 17 -8.06 -41.49 -14.90
N VAL A 18 -9.35 -41.76 -15.18
CA VAL A 18 -10.43 -40.79 -14.96
C VAL A 18 -10.89 -40.61 -13.50
N PRO A 19 -10.75 -41.56 -12.56
CA PRO A 19 -11.21 -41.34 -11.19
C PRO A 19 -10.32 -40.38 -10.35
N GLU A 20 -9.02 -40.31 -10.62
CA GLU A 20 -8.07 -39.48 -9.85
C GLU A 20 -8.05 -38.00 -10.26
N LEU A 21 -8.61 -37.66 -11.43
CA LEU A 21 -8.71 -36.31 -11.96
C LEU A 21 -9.86 -35.51 -11.34
N LEU A 22 -10.73 -36.11 -10.57
CA LEU A 22 -11.98 -35.50 -10.06
C LEU A 22 -11.90 -35.02 -8.62
N ASP A 23 -10.79 -35.21 -7.92
CA ASP A 23 -10.69 -34.92 -6.47
C ASP A 23 -10.26 -33.46 -6.14
N GLY A 24 -10.41 -32.56 -7.08
CA GLY A 24 -10.26 -31.10 -6.84
C GLY A 24 -8.89 -30.61 -6.36
N LYS A 25 -7.95 -31.53 -6.11
CA LYS A 25 -6.61 -31.24 -5.55
C LYS A 25 -5.47 -31.27 -6.57
N HIS A 26 -5.69 -31.76 -7.77
CA HIS A 26 -4.67 -31.80 -8.82
C HIS A 26 -5.07 -30.90 -9.98
N ARG A 27 -4.24 -29.88 -10.29
CA ARG A 27 -4.37 -29.08 -11.51
C ARG A 27 -4.09 -29.98 -12.71
N VAL A 28 -5.06 -30.11 -13.60
CA VAL A 28 -4.89 -30.79 -14.89
C VAL A 28 -3.97 -29.93 -15.75
N ILE A 29 -2.85 -30.46 -16.20
CA ILE A 29 -1.93 -29.76 -17.10
C ILE A 29 -2.51 -29.88 -18.53
N PRO A 30 -2.91 -28.80 -19.20
CA PRO A 30 -3.35 -28.83 -20.57
C PRO A 30 -2.24 -29.35 -21.49
N ILE A 31 -2.56 -30.30 -22.38
CA ILE A 31 -1.61 -30.86 -23.33
C ILE A 31 -1.68 -30.05 -24.62
N VAL A 32 -0.54 -29.63 -25.13
CA VAL A 32 -0.43 -28.98 -26.45
C VAL A 32 -0.05 -30.02 -27.49
N THR A 33 -0.94 -30.22 -28.47
CA THR A 33 -0.72 -31.15 -29.57
C THR A 33 -0.37 -30.40 -30.87
N GLY A 34 0.71 -30.79 -31.53
CA GLY A 34 1.07 -30.34 -32.89
C GLY A 34 2.49 -29.82 -33.04
N GLY A 35 3.22 -30.35 -33.99
CA GLY A 35 4.48 -29.81 -34.50
C GLY A 35 4.20 -28.58 -35.44
N ASP A 36 5.21 -27.77 -35.68
CA ASP A 36 5.14 -26.53 -36.51
C ASP A 36 4.71 -26.79 -38.00
N GLU A 37 4.66 -28.01 -38.47
CA GLU A 37 4.47 -28.35 -39.90
C GLU A 37 3.09 -28.93 -40.27
N THR A 38 2.21 -29.24 -39.28
CA THR A 38 0.89 -29.84 -39.58
C THR A 38 -0.24 -29.20 -38.76
N ILE A 39 -0.52 -27.93 -39.05
CA ILE A 39 -1.85 -27.41 -38.75
C ILE A 39 -2.68 -27.70 -40.00
N GLU A 40 -3.53 -28.74 -39.97
CA GLU A 40 -4.65 -28.84 -40.90
C GLU A 40 -5.36 -27.47 -40.91
N GLN A 41 -5.52 -26.90 -42.11
CA GLN A 41 -6.25 -25.64 -42.25
C GLN A 41 -7.71 -25.91 -41.89
N VAL A 42 -8.05 -25.63 -40.62
CA VAL A 42 -9.43 -25.80 -40.19
C VAL A 42 -10.23 -24.59 -40.67
N GLU A 43 -11.17 -24.81 -41.55
CA GLU A 43 -12.13 -23.76 -41.97
C GLU A 43 -13.10 -23.53 -40.79
N VAL A 44 -13.00 -22.36 -40.19
CA VAL A 44 -13.93 -21.92 -39.13
C VAL A 44 -15.20 -21.43 -39.81
N PRO A 45 -16.40 -21.97 -39.48
CA PRO A 45 -17.66 -21.47 -40.02
C PRO A 45 -17.87 -19.97 -39.68
N GLU A 46 -18.50 -19.21 -40.61
CA GLU A 46 -18.77 -17.78 -40.38
C GLU A 46 -19.67 -17.52 -39.16
N ILE A 47 -20.55 -18.44 -38.81
CA ILE A 47 -21.47 -18.37 -37.70
C ILE A 47 -21.23 -19.58 -36.80
N ILE A 48 -20.82 -19.33 -35.54
CA ILE A 48 -20.60 -20.38 -34.55
C ILE A 48 -21.29 -20.06 -33.19
N PRO A 49 -21.66 -21.08 -32.42
CA PRO A 49 -22.13 -20.90 -31.05
C PRO A 49 -20.96 -20.46 -30.13
N ILE A 50 -21.23 -19.53 -29.20
CA ILE A 50 -20.24 -18.95 -28.34
C ILE A 50 -20.43 -19.44 -26.90
N LEU A 51 -19.44 -20.15 -26.39
CA LEU A 51 -19.35 -20.58 -25.00
C LEU A 51 -18.64 -19.51 -24.18
N THR A 52 -19.32 -18.98 -23.18
CA THR A 52 -18.77 -17.97 -22.25
C THR A 52 -17.94 -18.64 -21.16
N LEU A 53 -16.70 -18.20 -21.03
CA LEU A 53 -15.77 -18.65 -19.99
C LEU A 53 -15.70 -17.63 -18.85
N ARG A 54 -15.69 -18.14 -17.60
CA ARG A 54 -15.73 -17.28 -16.42
C ARG A 54 -14.35 -16.83 -15.96
N SER A 55 -13.38 -17.76 -15.94
CA SER A 55 -12.05 -17.54 -15.35
C SER A 55 -10.96 -18.32 -16.06
N SER A 56 -11.10 -18.55 -17.37
CA SER A 56 -10.07 -19.24 -18.15
C SER A 56 -10.06 -18.76 -19.59
N VAL A 57 -8.88 -18.71 -20.19
CA VAL A 57 -8.68 -18.37 -21.59
C VAL A 57 -8.18 -19.59 -22.32
N LEU A 58 -8.85 -19.98 -23.39
CA LEU A 58 -8.43 -21.09 -24.24
C LEU A 58 -7.48 -20.58 -25.32
N PHE A 59 -6.29 -21.15 -25.39
CA PHE A 59 -5.31 -20.83 -26.45
C PHE A 59 -5.39 -21.81 -27.60
N PRO A 60 -5.08 -21.37 -28.85
CA PRO A 60 -4.97 -22.28 -29.98
C PRO A 60 -3.94 -23.38 -29.74
N GLY A 61 -4.32 -24.64 -30.06
CA GLY A 61 -3.51 -25.83 -29.82
C GLY A 61 -3.53 -26.36 -28.40
N ALA A 62 -4.23 -25.73 -27.47
CA ALA A 62 -4.36 -26.19 -26.10
C ALA A 62 -5.60 -27.09 -25.92
N ILE A 63 -5.43 -28.21 -25.19
CA ILE A 63 -6.53 -29.07 -24.75
C ILE A 63 -6.79 -28.75 -23.28
N THR A 64 -7.98 -28.19 -22.99
CA THR A 64 -8.30 -27.71 -21.64
C THR A 64 -9.65 -28.24 -21.18
N PRO A 65 -9.76 -28.82 -19.97
CA PRO A 65 -11.03 -29.14 -19.35
C PRO A 65 -11.67 -27.88 -18.81
N ILE A 66 -12.94 -27.66 -19.16
CA ILE A 66 -13.73 -26.49 -18.75
C ILE A 66 -15.00 -26.97 -18.08
N THR A 67 -15.25 -26.49 -16.87
CA THR A 67 -16.50 -26.80 -16.14
C THR A 67 -17.60 -25.85 -16.57
N VAL A 68 -18.72 -26.40 -17.01
CA VAL A 68 -19.89 -25.68 -17.51
C VAL A 68 -21.06 -25.97 -16.58
N GLY A 69 -21.62 -24.90 -15.99
CA GLY A 69 -22.73 -25.04 -15.04
C GLY A 69 -23.96 -24.16 -15.38
N ARG A 70 -23.85 -23.25 -16.34
CA ARG A 70 -24.99 -22.41 -16.78
C ARG A 70 -25.89 -23.12 -17.76
N ASP A 71 -27.22 -22.97 -17.61
CA ASP A 71 -28.20 -23.64 -18.48
C ASP A 71 -28.00 -23.34 -19.96
N LYS A 72 -27.71 -22.08 -20.34
CA LYS A 72 -27.43 -21.67 -21.71
C LYS A 72 -26.16 -22.35 -22.25
N SER A 73 -25.13 -22.46 -21.42
CA SER A 73 -23.86 -23.09 -21.77
C SER A 73 -23.98 -24.62 -21.86
N ILE A 74 -24.75 -25.25 -20.99
CA ILE A 74 -25.06 -26.69 -21.03
C ILE A 74 -25.83 -27.01 -22.31
N SER A 75 -26.86 -26.19 -22.64
CA SER A 75 -27.66 -26.36 -23.86
C SER A 75 -26.81 -26.22 -25.13
N LEU A 76 -25.87 -25.24 -25.15
CA LEU A 76 -24.92 -25.06 -26.22
C LEU A 76 -24.02 -26.28 -26.40
N VAL A 77 -23.41 -26.76 -25.32
CA VAL A 77 -22.48 -27.90 -25.38
C VAL A 77 -23.16 -29.14 -25.90
N ARG A 78 -24.39 -29.43 -25.46
CA ARG A 78 -25.17 -30.59 -25.92
C ARG A 78 -25.55 -30.47 -27.40
N ALA A 79 -25.95 -29.28 -27.86
CA ALA A 79 -26.28 -29.05 -29.27
C ALA A 79 -25.02 -29.19 -30.17
N VAL A 80 -23.91 -28.56 -29.81
CA VAL A 80 -22.65 -28.68 -30.57
C VAL A 80 -22.12 -30.12 -30.62
N ASN A 81 -22.21 -30.84 -29.51
CA ASN A 81 -21.77 -32.23 -29.46
C ASN A 81 -22.65 -33.17 -30.34
N ALA A 82 -23.95 -32.90 -30.40
CA ALA A 82 -24.86 -33.70 -31.26
C ALA A 82 -24.60 -33.45 -32.76
N GLU A 83 -24.22 -32.23 -33.15
CA GLU A 83 -23.96 -31.82 -34.51
C GLU A 83 -22.50 -32.09 -34.97
N GLY A 84 -21.58 -32.41 -34.05
CA GLY A 84 -20.14 -32.56 -34.31
C GLY A 84 -19.48 -31.26 -34.74
N GLY A 85 -20.05 -30.12 -34.35
CA GLY A 85 -19.68 -28.80 -34.78
C GLY A 85 -18.52 -28.18 -34.00
N MET A 86 -18.24 -26.93 -34.31
CA MET A 86 -17.28 -26.07 -33.57
C MET A 86 -18.03 -25.07 -32.71
N LEU A 87 -17.37 -24.63 -31.64
CA LEU A 87 -17.82 -23.53 -30.80
C LEU A 87 -16.72 -22.49 -30.65
N GLY A 88 -17.07 -21.25 -30.29
CA GLY A 88 -16.14 -20.22 -29.91
C GLY A 88 -16.08 -20.12 -28.38
N ALA A 89 -14.92 -20.25 -27.79
CA ALA A 89 -14.69 -20.05 -26.35
C ALA A 89 -14.21 -18.63 -26.09
N VAL A 90 -14.96 -17.84 -25.31
CA VAL A 90 -14.72 -16.39 -25.10
C VAL A 90 -14.82 -16.07 -23.62
N LEU A 91 -13.84 -15.34 -23.09
CA LEU A 91 -13.80 -14.90 -21.70
C LEU A 91 -14.80 -13.76 -21.46
N GLN A 92 -15.49 -13.77 -20.33
CA GLN A 92 -16.24 -12.62 -19.83
C GLN A 92 -15.30 -11.60 -19.14
N ARG A 93 -15.67 -10.30 -19.15
CA ARG A 93 -14.84 -9.23 -18.57
C ARG A 93 -14.80 -9.27 -17.06
N GLU A 94 -15.94 -9.51 -16.43
CA GLU A 94 -16.09 -9.59 -14.98
C GLU A 94 -16.53 -10.99 -14.57
N SER A 95 -15.75 -11.66 -13.75
CA SER A 95 -15.97 -13.06 -13.32
C SER A 95 -17.26 -13.23 -12.50
N ASP A 96 -17.75 -12.16 -11.85
CA ASP A 96 -18.86 -12.19 -10.90
C ASP A 96 -20.25 -12.11 -11.58
N VAL A 97 -20.29 -11.76 -12.87
CA VAL A 97 -21.55 -11.70 -13.63
C VAL A 97 -22.06 -13.12 -13.92
N GLU A 98 -23.25 -13.45 -13.39
CA GLU A 98 -23.82 -14.80 -13.57
C GLU A 98 -24.40 -15.02 -14.98
N ASP A 99 -25.10 -14.06 -15.56
CA ASP A 99 -25.66 -14.10 -16.93
C ASP A 99 -25.14 -12.93 -17.76
N PRO A 100 -23.93 -13.04 -18.35
CA PRO A 100 -23.29 -11.97 -19.08
C PRO A 100 -24.06 -11.63 -20.36
N ALA A 101 -24.17 -10.31 -20.63
CA ALA A 101 -24.64 -9.78 -21.91
C ALA A 101 -23.51 -9.78 -22.97
N PRO A 102 -23.82 -9.59 -24.26
CA PRO A 102 -22.81 -9.51 -25.31
C PRO A 102 -21.68 -8.51 -25.05
N ASP A 103 -21.97 -7.38 -24.41
CA ASP A 103 -21.01 -6.32 -24.10
C ASP A 103 -20.08 -6.68 -22.92
N ASP A 104 -20.48 -7.64 -22.08
CA ASP A 104 -19.69 -8.14 -20.95
C ASP A 104 -18.61 -9.15 -21.38
N MET A 105 -18.52 -9.46 -22.67
CA MET A 105 -17.56 -10.43 -23.20
C MET A 105 -16.44 -9.74 -23.98
N TYR A 106 -15.28 -10.38 -24.00
CA TYR A 106 -14.20 -9.95 -24.87
C TYR A 106 -14.54 -10.25 -26.33
N LYS A 107 -13.99 -9.47 -27.26
CA LYS A 107 -14.25 -9.65 -28.70
C LYS A 107 -13.41 -10.77 -29.31
N ILE A 108 -12.27 -11.06 -28.71
CA ILE A 108 -11.34 -12.07 -29.20
C ILE A 108 -11.42 -13.31 -28.31
N GLY A 109 -11.59 -14.46 -28.95
CA GLY A 109 -11.64 -15.77 -28.35
C GLY A 109 -10.97 -16.83 -29.20
N THR A 110 -11.27 -18.10 -28.95
CA THR A 110 -10.69 -19.25 -29.67
C THR A 110 -11.81 -20.17 -30.17
N ALA A 111 -11.79 -20.50 -31.45
CA ALA A 111 -12.62 -21.56 -32.00
C ALA A 111 -12.11 -22.90 -31.47
N ALA A 112 -13.01 -23.75 -31.01
CA ALA A 112 -12.68 -25.00 -30.36
C ALA A 112 -13.61 -26.15 -30.82
N ARG A 113 -13.12 -27.37 -30.68
CA ARG A 113 -13.87 -28.59 -30.89
C ARG A 113 -13.99 -29.34 -29.56
N ILE A 114 -15.14 -29.92 -29.30
CA ILE A 114 -15.37 -30.77 -28.13
C ILE A 114 -14.70 -32.13 -28.38
N ILE A 115 -13.80 -32.55 -27.49
CA ILE A 115 -13.19 -33.88 -27.52
C ILE A 115 -14.02 -34.88 -26.69
N LYS A 116 -14.43 -34.47 -25.47
CA LYS A 116 -15.15 -35.31 -24.54
C LYS A 116 -16.01 -34.51 -23.59
N ILE A 117 -17.13 -35.04 -23.17
CA ILE A 117 -17.99 -34.44 -22.14
C ILE A 117 -18.07 -35.45 -20.99
N LEU A 118 -17.89 -34.95 -19.76
CA LEU A 118 -18.02 -35.72 -18.53
C LEU A 118 -19.14 -35.09 -17.68
N GLU A 119 -20.13 -35.87 -17.32
CA GLU A 119 -21.21 -35.41 -16.44
C GLU A 119 -20.79 -35.57 -14.97
N MET A 120 -20.89 -34.50 -14.21
CA MET A 120 -20.53 -34.42 -12.80
C MET A 120 -21.77 -34.73 -11.93
N PRO A 121 -21.61 -35.34 -10.72
CA PRO A 121 -22.72 -35.67 -9.84
C PRO A 121 -23.60 -34.50 -9.41
N ASN A 122 -23.09 -33.26 -9.51
CA ASN A 122 -23.79 -32.02 -9.18
C ASN A 122 -24.58 -31.42 -10.35
N GLY A 123 -24.68 -32.13 -11.49
CA GLY A 123 -25.38 -31.68 -12.68
C GLY A 123 -24.58 -30.77 -13.63
N ASN A 124 -23.38 -30.39 -13.25
CA ASN A 124 -22.47 -29.63 -14.13
C ASN A 124 -21.81 -30.54 -15.17
N LEU A 125 -21.40 -29.99 -16.30
CA LEU A 125 -20.62 -30.70 -17.30
C LEU A 125 -19.16 -30.26 -17.25
N THR A 126 -18.24 -31.21 -17.29
CA THR A 126 -16.82 -30.90 -17.63
C THR A 126 -16.59 -31.25 -19.08
N VAL A 127 -16.26 -30.25 -19.87
CA VAL A 127 -16.07 -30.35 -21.32
C VAL A 127 -14.59 -30.21 -21.62
N ILE A 128 -14.03 -31.21 -22.28
CA ILE A 128 -12.65 -31.14 -22.76
C ILE A 128 -12.67 -30.52 -24.15
N LEU A 129 -12.12 -29.29 -24.23
CA LEU A 129 -12.05 -28.50 -25.47
C LEU A 129 -10.65 -28.55 -26.06
N ASN A 130 -10.57 -28.70 -27.37
CA ASN A 130 -9.36 -28.47 -28.15
C ASN A 130 -9.46 -27.14 -28.87
N GLY A 131 -8.63 -26.16 -28.48
CA GLY A 131 -8.52 -24.88 -29.16
C GLY A 131 -7.90 -25.03 -30.54
N LEU A 132 -8.55 -24.49 -31.56
CA LEU A 132 -8.12 -24.62 -32.95
C LEU A 132 -7.50 -23.33 -33.48
N GLU A 133 -8.27 -22.25 -33.59
CA GLU A 133 -7.82 -21.00 -34.19
C GLU A 133 -8.40 -19.79 -33.43
N LYS A 134 -7.68 -18.67 -33.40
CA LYS A 134 -8.12 -17.42 -32.81
C LYS A 134 -9.24 -16.82 -33.66
N ILE A 135 -10.29 -16.32 -33.02
CA ILE A 135 -11.44 -15.69 -33.65
C ILE A 135 -11.73 -14.33 -33.10
N GLU A 136 -12.26 -13.44 -33.94
CA GLU A 136 -12.83 -12.17 -33.54
C GLU A 136 -14.34 -12.19 -33.77
N ILE A 137 -15.09 -11.82 -32.75
CA ILE A 137 -16.55 -11.67 -32.84
C ILE A 137 -16.86 -10.33 -33.51
N THR A 138 -17.53 -10.38 -34.65
CA THR A 138 -17.97 -9.18 -35.36
C THR A 138 -19.37 -8.77 -34.98
N GLU A 139 -20.31 -9.74 -34.78
CA GLU A 139 -21.70 -9.47 -34.43
C GLU A 139 -22.32 -10.66 -33.72
N TYR A 140 -23.10 -10.42 -32.64
CA TYR A 140 -23.96 -11.42 -32.05
C TYR A 140 -25.28 -11.52 -32.78
N ILE A 141 -25.62 -12.72 -33.30
CA ILE A 141 -26.83 -12.96 -34.13
C ILE A 141 -28.00 -13.44 -33.27
N ALA A 142 -27.71 -14.23 -32.20
CA ALA A 142 -28.72 -14.74 -31.28
C ALA A 142 -28.15 -14.84 -29.86
N THR A 143 -29.01 -14.60 -28.89
CA THR A 143 -28.68 -14.71 -27.42
C THR A 143 -29.45 -15.82 -26.74
N ASP A 144 -30.49 -16.37 -27.35
CA ASP A 144 -31.34 -17.43 -26.83
C ASP A 144 -31.54 -18.54 -27.88
N PRO A 145 -31.50 -19.84 -27.59
CA PRO A 145 -31.26 -20.45 -26.25
C PRO A 145 -29.78 -20.39 -25.76
N TYR A 146 -28.87 -20.01 -26.63
CA TYR A 146 -27.45 -19.75 -26.34
C TYR A 146 -26.90 -18.75 -27.37
N PHE A 147 -25.73 -18.19 -27.05
CA PHE A 147 -25.10 -17.18 -27.91
C PHE A 147 -24.66 -17.79 -29.25
N LYS A 148 -25.03 -17.13 -30.34
CA LYS A 148 -24.50 -17.37 -31.71
C LYS A 148 -23.94 -16.07 -32.23
N ALA A 149 -22.75 -16.10 -32.80
CA ALA A 149 -22.10 -14.93 -33.31
C ALA A 149 -21.47 -15.18 -34.67
N ARG A 150 -21.41 -14.11 -35.49
CA ARG A 150 -20.58 -14.07 -36.69
C ARG A 150 -19.15 -13.82 -36.25
N VAL A 151 -18.23 -14.64 -36.72
CA VAL A 151 -16.84 -14.61 -36.35
C VAL A 151 -15.93 -14.55 -37.56
N THR A 152 -14.77 -13.93 -37.41
CA THR A 152 -13.70 -13.92 -38.40
C THR A 152 -12.48 -14.60 -37.79
N ALA A 153 -11.92 -15.57 -38.48
CA ALA A 153 -10.70 -16.24 -38.05
C ALA A 153 -9.51 -15.27 -38.16
N LEU A 154 -8.78 -15.11 -37.05
CA LEU A 154 -7.60 -14.28 -36.99
C LEU A 154 -6.35 -15.17 -37.01
N ARG A 155 -5.63 -15.14 -38.13
CA ARG A 155 -4.37 -15.87 -38.25
C ARG A 155 -3.24 -15.10 -37.63
N ASP A 156 -2.55 -15.71 -36.68
CA ASP A 156 -1.31 -15.16 -36.13
C ASP A 156 -0.25 -15.04 -37.23
N SER A 157 0.31 -13.85 -37.44
CA SER A 157 1.50 -13.70 -38.27
C SER A 157 2.63 -14.50 -37.66
N THR A 158 3.09 -15.51 -38.39
CA THR A 158 4.27 -16.28 -38.02
C THR A 158 5.52 -15.47 -38.37
N PRO A 159 6.40 -15.17 -37.39
CA PRO A 159 7.71 -14.61 -37.70
C PRO A 159 8.50 -15.63 -38.51
N ASP A 160 9.47 -15.13 -39.31
CA ASP A 160 10.38 -16.01 -40.01
C ASP A 160 11.05 -16.94 -38.99
N VAL A 161 10.81 -18.25 -39.09
CA VAL A 161 11.22 -19.27 -38.09
C VAL A 161 12.74 -19.29 -37.88
N LYS A 162 13.49 -18.66 -38.80
CA LYS A 162 14.95 -18.51 -38.74
C LYS A 162 15.41 -17.18 -38.11
N SER A 163 14.50 -16.37 -37.54
CA SER A 163 14.92 -15.15 -36.86
C SER A 163 15.63 -15.48 -35.54
N ILE A 164 16.90 -15.13 -35.46
CA ILE A 164 17.74 -15.29 -34.25
C ILE A 164 17.09 -14.60 -33.04
N GLU A 165 16.43 -13.47 -33.25
CA GLU A 165 15.72 -12.73 -32.21
C GLU A 165 14.56 -13.53 -31.63
N PHE A 166 13.75 -14.17 -32.48
CA PHE A 166 12.61 -14.97 -32.01
C PHE A 166 13.07 -16.23 -31.25
N GLU A 167 14.17 -16.84 -31.69
CA GLU A 167 14.77 -18.00 -31.04
C GLU A 167 15.27 -17.65 -29.63
N ALA A 168 16.07 -16.58 -29.51
CA ALA A 168 16.55 -16.09 -28.22
C ALA A 168 15.40 -15.70 -27.27
N LEU A 169 14.31 -15.16 -27.79
CA LEU A 169 13.13 -14.78 -27.03
C LEU A 169 12.42 -16.01 -26.46
N VAL A 170 12.24 -17.07 -27.27
CA VAL A 170 11.62 -18.34 -26.83
C VAL A 170 12.48 -19.04 -25.79
N ASP A 171 13.80 -19.05 -25.96
CA ASP A 171 14.71 -19.62 -24.97
C ASP A 171 14.66 -18.86 -23.64
N SER A 172 14.64 -17.54 -23.70
CA SER A 172 14.49 -16.70 -22.50
C SER A 172 13.15 -16.98 -21.78
N ILE A 173 12.05 -17.12 -22.52
CA ILE A 173 10.74 -17.49 -21.98
C ILE A 173 10.80 -18.86 -21.29
N ARG A 174 11.46 -19.86 -21.93
CA ARG A 174 11.65 -21.20 -21.39
C ARG A 174 12.40 -21.16 -20.05
N ASP A 175 13.51 -20.42 -20.01
CA ASP A 175 14.36 -20.34 -18.83
C ASP A 175 13.66 -19.65 -17.65
N VAL A 176 12.98 -18.54 -17.91
CA VAL A 176 12.23 -17.82 -16.88
C VAL A 176 11.07 -18.68 -16.36
N ALA A 177 10.33 -19.36 -17.25
CA ALA A 177 9.24 -20.23 -16.85
C ALA A 177 9.73 -21.41 -15.98
N LEU A 178 10.86 -22.03 -16.34
CA LEU A 178 11.48 -23.09 -15.54
C LEU A 178 11.95 -22.58 -14.16
N ASN A 179 12.47 -21.37 -14.09
CA ASN A 179 12.87 -20.75 -12.83
C ASN A 179 11.65 -20.52 -11.92
N ILE A 180 10.54 -20.00 -12.45
CA ILE A 180 9.30 -19.82 -11.69
C ILE A 180 8.80 -21.16 -11.13
N ILE A 181 8.77 -22.22 -11.95
CA ILE A 181 8.32 -23.56 -11.53
C ILE A 181 9.22 -24.12 -10.42
N ASN A 182 10.54 -23.88 -10.49
CA ASN A 182 11.47 -24.34 -9.46
C ASN A 182 11.33 -23.62 -8.13
N VAL A 183 10.97 -22.33 -8.16
CA VAL A 183 10.86 -21.46 -6.97
C VAL A 183 9.46 -21.54 -6.36
N SER A 184 8.42 -21.80 -7.16
CA SER A 184 7.02 -21.81 -6.71
C SER A 184 6.59 -23.20 -6.22
N PRO A 185 6.21 -23.35 -4.94
CA PRO A 185 5.72 -24.64 -4.41
C PRO A 185 4.35 -25.06 -4.96
N SER A 186 3.60 -24.11 -5.53
CA SER A 186 2.24 -24.32 -6.06
C SER A 186 2.23 -24.93 -7.46
N MET A 187 3.37 -24.95 -8.16
CA MET A 187 3.47 -25.43 -9.53
C MET A 187 3.90 -26.90 -9.58
N PRO A 188 3.18 -27.75 -10.36
CA PRO A 188 3.57 -29.14 -10.53
C PRO A 188 4.92 -29.26 -11.24
N LYS A 189 5.80 -30.12 -10.74
CA LYS A 189 7.12 -30.35 -11.36
C LYS A 189 7.04 -31.00 -12.75
N GLU A 190 5.93 -31.64 -13.05
CA GLU A 190 5.60 -32.24 -14.35
C GLU A 190 5.49 -31.15 -15.45
N ALA A 191 5.10 -29.93 -15.12
CA ALA A 191 5.07 -28.80 -16.05
C ALA A 191 6.48 -28.45 -16.57
N ALA A 192 7.51 -28.58 -15.73
CA ALA A 192 8.90 -28.35 -16.15
C ALA A 192 9.37 -29.42 -17.14
N PHE A 193 8.93 -30.65 -16.97
CA PHE A 193 9.21 -31.73 -17.92
C PHE A 193 8.53 -31.50 -19.26
N ALA A 194 7.28 -31.07 -19.26
CA ALA A 194 6.54 -30.73 -20.49
C ALA A 194 7.22 -29.60 -21.26
N ILE A 195 7.61 -28.50 -20.60
CA ILE A 195 8.30 -27.36 -21.23
C ILE A 195 9.62 -27.77 -21.89
N LYS A 196 10.35 -28.74 -21.30
CA LYS A 196 11.60 -29.23 -21.85
C LYS A 196 11.44 -30.11 -23.09
N ASN A 197 10.29 -30.79 -23.23
CA ASN A 197 10.05 -31.77 -24.30
C ASN A 197 9.16 -31.24 -25.43
N ILE A 198 8.69 -30.00 -25.38
CA ILE A 198 7.95 -29.39 -26.48
C ILE A 198 8.93 -28.79 -27.48
N ASP A 199 8.98 -29.31 -28.69
CA ASP A 199 9.88 -28.85 -29.76
C ASP A 199 9.30 -27.64 -30.52
N SER A 200 7.99 -27.54 -30.63
CA SER A 200 7.32 -26.44 -31.33
C SER A 200 7.43 -25.13 -30.54
N LYS A 201 8.03 -24.09 -31.17
CA LYS A 201 8.16 -22.76 -30.57
C LYS A 201 6.80 -22.13 -30.28
N ARG A 202 5.83 -22.30 -31.15
CA ARG A 202 4.42 -21.89 -30.93
C ARG A 202 3.78 -22.69 -29.79
N GLY A 203 4.04 -24.00 -29.77
CA GLY A 203 3.56 -24.89 -28.72
C GLY A 203 4.03 -24.49 -27.34
N ILE A 204 5.33 -24.16 -27.19
CA ILE A 204 5.88 -23.71 -25.89
C ILE A 204 5.21 -22.41 -25.41
N ILE A 205 5.08 -21.40 -26.29
CA ILE A 205 4.47 -20.12 -25.93
C ILE A 205 3.03 -20.35 -25.44
N ASN A 206 2.23 -21.07 -26.22
CA ASN A 206 0.82 -21.32 -25.88
C ASN A 206 0.68 -22.24 -24.63
N PHE A 207 1.57 -23.21 -24.46
CA PHE A 207 1.62 -24.07 -23.27
C PHE A 207 1.90 -23.23 -22.00
N ILE A 208 2.88 -22.34 -22.05
CA ILE A 208 3.22 -21.45 -20.93
C ILE A 208 2.06 -20.49 -20.65
N CYS A 209 1.45 -19.85 -21.66
CA CYS A 209 0.29 -19.00 -21.50
C CYS A 209 -0.90 -19.71 -20.81
N SER A 210 -1.08 -21.01 -21.08
CA SER A 210 -2.19 -21.81 -20.53
C SER A 210 -1.93 -22.29 -19.12
N ASN A 211 -0.67 -22.61 -18.75
CA ASN A 211 -0.33 -23.35 -17.53
C ASN A 211 0.30 -22.49 -16.42
N MET A 212 0.85 -21.31 -16.74
CA MET A 212 1.42 -20.44 -15.71
C MET A 212 0.32 -19.75 -14.89
N GLU A 213 0.62 -19.38 -13.65
CA GLU A 213 -0.28 -18.63 -12.78
C GLU A 213 -0.30 -17.16 -13.21
N LEU A 214 -1.13 -16.87 -14.22
CA LEU A 214 -1.34 -15.53 -14.75
C LEU A 214 -2.76 -15.07 -14.42
N THR A 215 -2.97 -13.76 -14.34
CA THR A 215 -4.31 -13.20 -14.22
C THR A 215 -5.12 -13.43 -15.51
N ASP A 216 -6.44 -13.46 -15.41
CA ASP A 216 -7.29 -13.66 -16.57
C ASP A 216 -7.15 -12.51 -17.58
N GLU A 217 -6.90 -11.29 -17.09
CA GLU A 217 -6.60 -10.11 -17.91
C GLU A 217 -5.27 -10.27 -18.68
N ASP A 218 -4.22 -10.77 -18.03
CA ASP A 218 -2.94 -11.03 -18.69
C ASP A 218 -3.07 -12.14 -19.75
N ARG A 219 -3.81 -13.22 -19.45
CA ARG A 219 -4.09 -14.29 -20.41
C ARG A 219 -4.86 -13.78 -21.62
N GLN A 220 -5.89 -12.98 -21.39
CA GLN A 220 -6.67 -12.39 -22.47
C GLN A 220 -5.82 -11.46 -23.33
N ALA A 221 -5.01 -10.62 -22.69
CA ALA A 221 -4.09 -9.71 -23.37
C ALA A 221 -3.00 -10.44 -24.20
N LEU A 222 -2.61 -11.64 -23.79
CA LEU A 222 -1.74 -12.53 -24.57
C LEU A 222 -2.46 -13.15 -25.75
N LEU A 223 -3.72 -13.54 -25.59
CA LEU A 223 -4.54 -14.05 -26.71
C LEU A 223 -4.79 -12.96 -27.76
N GLU A 224 -5.05 -11.73 -27.35
CA GLU A 224 -5.31 -10.58 -28.22
C GLU A 224 -4.08 -10.11 -29.01
N ALA A 225 -2.89 -10.48 -28.63
CA ALA A 225 -1.66 -10.07 -29.30
C ALA A 225 -1.73 -10.37 -30.82
N PRO A 226 -1.33 -9.39 -31.68
CA PRO A 226 -1.57 -9.47 -33.12
C PRO A 226 -0.71 -10.50 -33.86
N GLY A 227 0.26 -11.10 -33.19
CA GLY A 227 1.11 -12.14 -33.77
C GLY A 227 1.97 -12.81 -32.73
N LEU A 228 2.60 -13.94 -33.10
CA LEU A 228 3.34 -14.79 -32.20
C LEU A 228 4.56 -14.09 -31.56
N LEU A 229 5.24 -13.22 -32.30
CA LEU A 229 6.38 -12.44 -31.76
C LEU A 229 5.94 -11.42 -30.70
N SER A 230 4.82 -10.74 -30.96
CA SER A 230 4.24 -9.77 -30.01
C SER A 230 3.75 -10.47 -28.74
N ARG A 231 3.11 -11.64 -28.90
CA ARG A 231 2.69 -12.50 -27.78
C ARG A 231 3.88 -12.94 -26.93
N ALA A 232 4.96 -13.39 -27.58
CA ALA A 232 6.17 -13.83 -26.91
C ALA A 232 6.85 -12.71 -26.11
N ARG A 233 6.96 -11.50 -26.66
CA ARG A 233 7.53 -10.33 -25.94
C ARG A 233 6.69 -9.99 -24.71
N LYS A 234 5.37 -9.93 -24.88
CA LYS A 234 4.45 -9.64 -23.76
C LYS A 234 4.47 -10.75 -22.70
N LEU A 235 4.56 -12.00 -23.15
CA LEU A 235 4.69 -13.14 -22.23
C LEU A 235 5.99 -13.06 -21.40
N LEU A 236 7.12 -12.73 -22.02
CA LEU A 236 8.37 -12.58 -21.30
C LEU A 236 8.31 -11.48 -20.24
N GLU A 237 7.71 -10.33 -20.56
CA GLU A 237 7.51 -9.21 -19.62
C GLU A 237 6.68 -9.65 -18.40
N ILE A 238 5.57 -10.36 -18.64
CA ILE A 238 4.71 -10.89 -17.57
C ILE A 238 5.48 -11.92 -16.73
N LEU A 239 6.20 -12.85 -17.35
CA LEU A 239 6.95 -13.88 -16.64
C LEU A 239 8.06 -13.30 -15.77
N ILE A 240 8.76 -12.25 -16.20
CA ILE A 240 9.78 -11.57 -15.38
C ILE A 240 9.14 -10.97 -14.13
N ARG A 241 7.97 -10.35 -14.27
CA ARG A 241 7.21 -9.83 -13.11
C ARG A 241 6.80 -10.94 -12.15
N GLU A 242 6.27 -12.05 -12.67
CA GLU A 242 5.87 -13.21 -11.86
C GLU A 242 7.06 -13.91 -11.19
N GLN A 243 8.22 -13.96 -11.85
CA GLN A 243 9.45 -14.47 -11.25
C GLN A 243 9.86 -13.66 -10.01
N GLN A 244 9.86 -12.33 -10.12
CA GLN A 244 10.19 -11.45 -8.99
C GLN A 244 9.21 -11.64 -7.81
N LEU A 245 7.93 -11.82 -8.11
CA LEU A 245 6.93 -12.09 -7.09
C LEU A 245 7.11 -13.47 -6.43
N ALA A 246 7.44 -14.51 -7.21
CA ALA A 246 7.69 -15.85 -6.71
C ALA A 246 8.95 -15.90 -5.83
N GLU A 247 10.02 -15.22 -6.23
CA GLU A 247 11.26 -15.10 -5.45
C GLU A 247 11.03 -14.38 -4.11
N LEU A 248 10.23 -13.30 -4.13
CA LEU A 248 9.88 -12.57 -2.91
C LEU A 248 9.03 -13.44 -1.95
N LYS A 249 8.03 -14.15 -2.49
CA LYS A 249 7.21 -15.09 -1.70
C LYS A 249 8.07 -16.20 -1.09
N SER A 250 8.99 -16.78 -1.86
CA SER A 250 9.91 -17.81 -1.38
C SER A 250 10.82 -17.31 -0.25
N GLN A 251 11.40 -16.11 -0.39
CA GLN A 251 12.22 -15.49 0.66
C GLN A 251 11.43 -15.22 1.95
N ILE A 252 10.17 -14.80 1.84
CA ILE A 252 9.30 -14.61 3.00
C ILE A 252 9.03 -15.95 3.69
N GLN A 253 8.69 -16.99 2.91
CA GLN A 253 8.43 -18.33 3.45
C GLN A 253 9.67 -18.95 4.12
N GLU A 254 10.84 -18.72 3.55
CA GLU A 254 12.10 -19.21 4.10
C GLU A 254 12.45 -18.52 5.42
N ARG A 255 12.21 -17.20 5.53
CA ARG A 255 12.36 -16.45 6.80
C ARG A 255 11.38 -16.94 7.86
N VAL A 256 10.11 -17.14 7.50
CA VAL A 256 9.09 -17.67 8.42
C VAL A 256 9.46 -19.08 8.86
N LYS A 257 9.94 -19.92 7.95
CA LYS A 257 10.39 -21.28 8.28
C LYS A 257 11.60 -21.28 9.21
N GLN A 258 12.61 -20.41 8.96
CA GLN A 258 13.78 -20.26 9.84
C GLN A 258 13.38 -19.76 11.23
N GLU A 259 12.37 -18.90 11.32
CA GLU A 259 11.86 -18.40 12.60
C GLU A 259 11.08 -19.48 13.35
N ILE A 260 10.30 -20.31 12.65
CA ILE A 260 9.61 -21.48 13.20
C ILE A 260 10.63 -22.56 13.62
N ASP A 261 11.62 -22.86 12.78
CA ASP A 261 12.66 -23.84 13.09
C ASP A 261 13.50 -23.41 14.30
N LYS A 262 13.77 -22.09 14.44
CA LYS A 262 14.42 -21.54 15.63
C LYS A 262 13.55 -21.69 16.88
N GLN A 263 12.26 -21.39 16.80
CA GLN A 263 11.33 -21.58 17.91
C GLN A 263 11.18 -23.07 18.26
N GLN A 264 11.11 -23.98 17.29
CA GLN A 264 11.08 -25.42 17.54
C GLN A 264 12.38 -25.92 18.18
N ARG A 265 13.54 -25.41 17.74
CA ARG A 265 14.83 -25.78 18.31
C ARG A 265 14.98 -25.27 19.73
N ASP A 266 14.53 -24.03 20.01
CA ASP A 266 14.53 -23.48 21.36
C ASP A 266 13.54 -24.26 22.26
N TYR A 267 12.41 -24.67 21.75
CA TYR A 267 11.47 -25.56 22.43
C TYR A 267 12.06 -26.94 22.70
N TYR A 268 12.75 -27.53 21.72
CA TYR A 268 13.41 -28.84 21.88
C TYR A 268 14.56 -28.80 22.89
N LEU A 269 15.34 -27.72 22.88
CA LEU A 269 16.39 -27.47 23.87
C LEU A 269 15.83 -27.25 25.26
N GLN A 270 14.71 -26.55 25.40
CA GLN A 270 14.00 -26.40 26.66
C GLN A 270 13.43 -27.73 27.15
N GLN A 271 12.94 -28.57 26.25
CA GLN A 271 12.44 -29.89 26.57
C GLN A 271 13.58 -30.84 27.01
N GLN A 272 14.73 -30.78 26.31
CA GLN A 272 15.94 -31.50 26.74
C GLN A 272 16.45 -31.02 28.11
N MET A 273 16.46 -29.72 28.35
CA MET A 273 16.79 -29.16 29.67
C MET A 273 15.82 -29.66 30.76
N ARG A 274 14.52 -29.74 30.45
CA ARG A 274 13.51 -30.31 31.35
C ARG A 274 13.77 -31.77 31.66
N THR A 275 14.01 -32.58 30.62
CA THR A 275 14.31 -34.01 30.81
C THR A 275 15.58 -34.21 31.66
N ILE A 276 16.58 -33.37 31.46
CA ILE A 276 17.81 -33.40 32.31
C ILE A 276 17.52 -32.91 33.73
N GLN A 277 16.64 -31.94 33.93
CA GLN A 277 16.20 -31.48 35.25
C GLN A 277 15.37 -32.56 35.96
N ASP A 278 14.49 -33.25 35.25
CA ASP A 278 13.70 -34.38 35.77
C ASP A 278 14.60 -35.57 36.17
N GLU A 279 15.67 -35.86 35.41
CA GLU A 279 16.67 -36.89 35.75
C GLU A 279 17.60 -36.46 36.93
N LEU A 280 17.75 -35.17 37.19
CA LEU A 280 18.57 -34.65 38.30
C LEU A 280 17.79 -34.50 39.61
N GLY A 281 16.49 -34.85 39.64
CA GLY A 281 15.66 -34.87 40.83
C GLY A 281 15.05 -33.54 41.30
N ASP A 282 15.07 -32.50 40.42
CA ASP A 282 14.27 -31.28 40.56
C ASP A 282 12.89 -31.52 39.93
N GLY A 283 12.08 -32.35 40.57
CA GLY A 283 10.81 -32.81 40.00
C GLY A 283 9.72 -31.75 40.02
N ALA A 284 8.61 -32.08 39.29
CA ALA A 284 7.40 -31.26 39.13
C ALA A 284 6.89 -30.66 40.47
N ASP A 285 7.11 -31.33 41.57
CA ASP A 285 6.74 -30.84 42.91
C ASP A 285 7.58 -29.65 43.37
N ALA A 286 8.86 -29.56 42.99
CA ALA A 286 9.71 -28.41 43.30
C ALA A 286 9.32 -27.16 42.49
N ASP A 287 8.90 -27.33 41.25
CA ASP A 287 8.39 -26.23 40.42
C ASP A 287 7.07 -25.65 40.96
N ILE A 288 6.19 -26.52 41.39
CA ILE A 288 4.90 -26.15 42.01
C ILE A 288 5.13 -25.41 43.32
N GLU A 289 6.04 -25.91 44.19
CA GLU A 289 6.37 -25.24 45.45
C GLU A 289 7.01 -23.87 45.23
N ARG A 290 7.92 -23.77 44.24
CA ARG A 290 8.50 -22.47 43.84
C ARG A 290 7.45 -21.48 43.35
N MET A 291 6.50 -21.94 42.48
CA MET A 291 5.40 -21.09 42.05
C MET A 291 4.50 -20.62 43.20
N ARG A 292 4.26 -21.48 44.21
CA ARG A 292 3.49 -21.11 45.40
C ARG A 292 4.23 -20.07 46.24
N GLU A 293 5.56 -20.23 46.44
CA GLU A 293 6.37 -19.24 47.11
C GLU A 293 6.42 -17.89 46.40
N GLU A 294 6.54 -17.90 45.06
CA GLU A 294 6.54 -16.68 44.25
C GLU A 294 5.18 -15.98 44.29
N ALA A 295 4.08 -16.73 44.22
CA ALA A 295 2.73 -16.23 44.37
C ALA A 295 2.52 -15.56 45.75
N GLY A 296 3.05 -16.15 46.83
CA GLY A 296 2.96 -15.56 48.15
C GLY A 296 3.68 -14.21 48.30
N LYS A 297 4.62 -13.89 47.43
CA LYS A 297 5.34 -12.61 47.41
C LYS A 297 4.64 -11.53 46.58
N LYS A 298 3.63 -11.92 45.78
CA LYS A 298 2.91 -11.01 44.86
C LYS A 298 1.73 -10.32 45.57
N ASN A 299 1.52 -9.07 45.22
CA ASN A 299 0.36 -8.30 45.70
C ASN A 299 -0.82 -8.43 44.71
N TRP A 300 -1.48 -9.59 44.76
CA TRP A 300 -2.54 -9.91 43.82
C TRP A 300 -3.92 -9.47 44.30
N PRO A 301 -4.87 -9.19 43.42
CA PRO A 301 -6.29 -9.18 43.75
C PRO A 301 -6.71 -10.54 44.34
N LYS A 302 -7.65 -10.53 45.24
CA LYS A 302 -8.09 -11.75 45.95
C LYS A 302 -8.54 -12.86 45.00
N GLU A 303 -9.29 -12.50 43.97
CA GLU A 303 -9.82 -13.43 42.94
C GLU A 303 -8.70 -14.13 42.16
N VAL A 304 -7.64 -13.39 41.82
CA VAL A 304 -6.47 -13.93 41.13
C VAL A 304 -5.75 -14.96 41.97
N GLY A 305 -5.54 -14.65 43.26
CA GLY A 305 -4.89 -15.57 44.20
C GLY A 305 -5.70 -16.84 44.42
N GLU A 306 -7.01 -16.72 44.57
CA GLU A 306 -7.92 -17.87 44.70
C GLU A 306 -7.93 -18.75 43.44
N THR A 307 -7.95 -18.13 42.30
CA THR A 307 -7.95 -18.85 40.98
C THR A 307 -6.59 -19.54 40.78
N PHE A 308 -5.49 -18.83 41.07
CA PHE A 308 -4.14 -19.39 40.95
C PHE A 308 -3.97 -20.63 41.81
N GLU A 309 -4.36 -20.58 43.09
CA GLU A 309 -4.24 -21.70 44.03
C GLU A 309 -5.14 -22.87 43.58
N LYS A 310 -6.36 -22.58 43.10
CA LYS A 310 -7.29 -23.60 42.56
C LYS A 310 -6.72 -24.31 41.32
N GLU A 311 -6.12 -23.55 40.38
CA GLU A 311 -5.53 -24.13 39.20
C GLU A 311 -4.21 -24.86 39.53
N LEU A 312 -3.43 -24.38 40.48
CA LEU A 312 -2.23 -25.04 41.00
C LEU A 312 -2.56 -26.41 41.62
N GLN A 313 -3.61 -26.49 42.45
CA GLN A 313 -4.11 -27.77 42.99
C GLN A 313 -4.61 -28.75 41.92
N LYS A 314 -5.07 -28.26 40.74
CA LYS A 314 -5.39 -29.14 39.65
C LYS A 314 -4.12 -29.72 39.03
N VAL A 315 -3.09 -28.89 38.85
CA VAL A 315 -1.80 -29.30 38.27
C VAL A 315 -1.13 -30.35 39.15
N GLU A 316 -1.19 -30.21 40.48
CA GLU A 316 -0.68 -31.21 41.42
C GLU A 316 -1.27 -32.62 41.22
N ARG A 317 -2.49 -32.71 40.65
CA ARG A 317 -3.18 -33.98 40.40
C ARG A 317 -3.00 -34.49 38.96
N LEU A 318 -2.39 -33.68 38.09
CA LEU A 318 -2.19 -34.07 36.68
C LEU A 318 -0.86 -34.81 36.52
N ASN A 319 -0.87 -35.81 35.67
CA ASN A 319 0.36 -36.47 35.29
C ASN A 319 1.22 -35.53 34.41
N PRO A 320 2.49 -35.25 34.79
CA PRO A 320 3.39 -34.37 34.00
C PRO A 320 3.61 -34.79 32.55
N ALA A 321 3.39 -36.06 32.21
CA ALA A 321 3.52 -36.55 30.85
C ALA A 321 2.35 -36.18 29.89
N VAL A 322 1.25 -35.63 30.42
CA VAL A 322 0.08 -35.26 29.63
C VAL A 322 0.20 -33.82 29.12
N ALA A 323 -0.19 -33.59 27.87
CA ALA A 323 -0.11 -32.27 27.25
C ALA A 323 -0.84 -31.17 28.06
N GLU A 324 -1.92 -31.53 28.76
CA GLU A 324 -2.71 -30.63 29.58
C GLU A 324 -1.88 -30.05 30.75
N TYR A 325 -0.92 -30.81 31.31
CA TYR A 325 0.00 -30.34 32.36
C TYR A 325 0.82 -29.12 31.85
N SER A 326 1.41 -29.23 30.66
CA SER A 326 2.21 -28.15 30.07
C SER A 326 1.37 -26.90 29.78
N VAL A 327 0.13 -27.06 29.33
CA VAL A 327 -0.81 -25.95 29.09
C VAL A 327 -1.13 -25.23 30.42
N GLN A 328 -1.41 -26.00 31.46
CA GLN A 328 -1.75 -25.45 32.78
C GLN A 328 -0.53 -24.76 33.45
N MET A 329 0.66 -25.36 33.35
CA MET A 329 1.90 -24.73 33.84
C MET A 329 2.18 -23.41 33.14
N THR A 330 2.00 -23.34 31.79
CA THR A 330 2.17 -22.11 31.02
C THR A 330 1.17 -21.04 31.45
N TYR A 331 -0.04 -21.43 31.74
CA TYR A 331 -1.09 -20.54 32.26
C TYR A 331 -0.73 -19.98 33.65
N LEU A 332 -0.34 -20.84 34.57
CA LEU A 332 0.06 -20.42 35.92
C LEU A 332 1.29 -19.49 35.89
N GLN A 333 2.25 -19.79 35.03
CA GLN A 333 3.41 -18.95 34.81
C GLN A 333 3.02 -17.58 34.25
N LEU A 334 2.05 -17.52 33.34
CA LEU A 334 1.52 -16.26 32.84
C LEU A 334 0.88 -15.42 33.95
N LEU A 335 0.09 -16.05 34.87
CA LEU A 335 -0.50 -15.37 36.00
C LEU A 335 0.55 -14.78 36.95
N LEU A 336 1.66 -15.51 37.16
CA LEU A 336 2.80 -15.05 37.96
C LEU A 336 3.55 -13.88 37.32
N GLU A 337 3.71 -13.91 36.01
CA GLU A 337 4.46 -12.90 35.28
C GLU A 337 3.65 -11.60 35.04
N LEU A 338 2.31 -11.66 35.15
CA LEU A 338 1.47 -10.48 35.00
C LEU A 338 1.59 -9.54 36.20
N PRO A 339 1.76 -8.23 35.92
CA PRO A 339 1.90 -7.22 36.99
C PRO A 339 0.53 -6.71 37.47
N TRP A 340 -0.26 -7.54 38.14
CA TRP A 340 -1.65 -7.26 38.54
C TRP A 340 -1.83 -5.92 39.28
N ASN A 341 -1.03 -5.65 40.30
CA ASN A 341 -1.05 -4.42 41.12
C ASN A 341 0.31 -3.69 41.12
N ASP A 342 1.24 -4.15 40.29
CA ASP A 342 2.57 -3.57 40.25
C ASP A 342 2.53 -2.32 39.35
N VAL A 343 2.58 -1.15 39.97
CA VAL A 343 2.51 0.15 39.28
C VAL A 343 3.83 0.90 39.40
N THR A 344 4.23 1.59 38.35
CA THR A 344 5.32 2.56 38.41
C THR A 344 4.83 3.86 39.05
N LYS A 345 5.70 4.57 39.77
CA LYS A 345 5.37 5.87 40.33
C LYS A 345 5.38 6.93 39.23
N ASP A 346 4.25 7.60 39.08
CA ASP A 346 4.10 8.64 38.06
C ASP A 346 4.88 9.91 38.42
N ASN A 347 5.60 10.44 37.45
CA ASN A 347 6.15 11.78 37.49
C ASN A 347 5.18 12.75 36.80
N LEU A 348 4.37 13.45 37.58
CA LEU A 348 3.39 14.40 37.06
C LEU A 348 3.92 15.85 37.12
N ASP A 349 5.26 16.04 36.99
CA ASP A 349 5.85 17.38 36.83
C ASP A 349 5.73 17.81 35.36
N LEU A 350 4.79 18.73 35.11
CA LEU A 350 4.52 19.25 33.76
C LEU A 350 5.69 20.04 33.16
N LYS A 351 6.57 20.61 34.01
CA LYS A 351 7.78 21.31 33.53
C LYS A 351 8.78 20.31 32.97
N CYS A 352 9.04 19.25 33.73
CA CYS A 352 9.89 18.14 33.31
C CYS A 352 9.32 17.45 32.05
N ALA A 353 7.98 17.29 31.98
CA ALA A 353 7.33 16.74 30.81
C ALA A 353 7.51 17.61 29.56
N ARG A 354 7.40 18.94 29.70
CA ARG A 354 7.67 19.89 28.61
C ARG A 354 9.13 19.81 28.15
N GLU A 355 10.08 19.83 29.09
CA GLU A 355 11.51 19.73 28.78
C GLU A 355 11.84 18.42 28.04
N GLN A 356 11.24 17.31 28.44
CA GLN A 356 11.42 16.02 27.78
C GLN A 356 10.85 16.02 26.34
N LEU A 357 9.65 16.60 26.15
CA LEU A 357 9.03 16.71 24.83
C LEU A 357 9.83 17.65 23.92
N ASP A 358 10.37 18.74 24.45
CA ASP A 358 11.19 19.70 23.71
C ASP A 358 12.57 19.12 23.35
N HIS A 359 13.14 18.33 24.25
CA HIS A 359 14.38 17.63 23.98
C HIS A 359 14.24 16.57 22.88
N ASP A 360 13.15 15.82 22.87
CA ASP A 360 12.97 14.67 21.95
C ASP A 360 12.37 15.08 20.59
N HIS A 361 11.65 16.20 20.52
CA HIS A 361 10.92 16.63 19.33
C HIS A 361 11.10 18.13 19.07
N PHE A 362 11.59 18.43 17.88
CA PHE A 362 11.68 19.80 17.40
C PHE A 362 10.31 20.30 16.90
N GLY A 363 9.92 21.52 17.24
CA GLY A 363 8.65 22.13 16.81
C GLY A 363 7.43 21.46 17.45
N LEU A 364 6.32 21.36 16.72
CA LEU A 364 5.06 20.74 17.15
C LEU A 364 4.46 21.38 18.41
N GLU A 365 4.58 22.70 18.57
CA GLU A 365 4.20 23.41 19.80
C GLU A 365 2.75 23.16 20.23
N GLU A 366 1.80 23.21 19.27
CA GLU A 366 0.38 22.96 19.54
C GLU A 366 0.14 21.53 20.00
N VAL A 367 0.82 20.56 19.38
CA VAL A 367 0.70 19.14 19.73
C VAL A 367 1.22 18.90 21.12
N LYS A 368 2.39 19.48 21.45
CA LYS A 368 2.99 19.38 22.80
C LYS A 368 2.09 20.04 23.85
N GLU A 369 1.52 21.20 23.55
CA GLU A 369 0.62 21.89 24.46
C GLU A 369 -0.65 21.06 24.74
N ARG A 370 -1.26 20.49 23.69
CA ARG A 370 -2.40 19.55 23.87
C ARG A 370 -2.06 18.33 24.72
N ILE A 371 -0.88 17.76 24.51
CA ILE A 371 -0.41 16.64 25.34
C ILE A 371 -0.25 17.10 26.81
N LEU A 372 0.33 18.27 27.03
CA LEU A 372 0.52 18.84 28.38
C LEU A 372 -0.81 19.18 29.06
N GLU A 373 -1.79 19.71 28.32
CA GLU A 373 -3.16 19.93 28.79
C GLU A 373 -3.79 18.61 29.26
N HIS A 374 -3.66 17.55 28.47
CA HIS A 374 -4.16 16.24 28.83
C HIS A 374 -3.48 15.69 30.10
N LEU A 375 -2.14 15.79 30.20
CA LEU A 375 -1.39 15.41 31.39
C LEU A 375 -1.76 16.27 32.63
N ALA A 376 -2.08 17.54 32.42
CA ALA A 376 -2.54 18.42 33.49
C ALA A 376 -3.92 17.96 34.04
N VAL A 377 -4.84 17.55 33.16
CA VAL A 377 -6.15 16.99 33.56
C VAL A 377 -5.93 15.71 34.39
N ILE A 378 -5.07 14.80 33.93
CA ILE A 378 -4.72 13.58 34.68
C ILE A 378 -4.15 13.92 36.06
N LYS A 379 -3.26 14.91 36.13
CA LYS A 379 -2.67 15.36 37.41
C LYS A 379 -3.71 15.91 38.39
N LEU A 380 -4.67 16.69 37.89
CA LEU A 380 -5.69 17.34 38.72
C LEU A 380 -6.81 16.37 39.13
N LYS A 381 -7.22 15.51 38.22
CA LYS A 381 -8.33 14.59 38.45
C LYS A 381 -7.90 13.32 39.21
N GLY A 382 -6.65 12.91 39.02
CA GLY A 382 -6.11 11.71 39.66
C GLY A 382 -6.60 10.40 39.06
N ASP A 383 -7.35 10.47 37.96
CA ASP A 383 -7.81 9.29 37.20
C ASP A 383 -7.56 9.47 35.69
N LEU A 384 -7.61 8.38 34.91
CA LEU A 384 -7.42 8.35 33.47
C LEU A 384 -8.76 8.35 32.69
N LYS A 385 -9.85 8.75 33.32
CA LYS A 385 -11.17 8.83 32.68
C LYS A 385 -11.30 10.03 31.74
N SER A 386 -10.32 10.24 30.90
CA SER A 386 -10.31 11.27 29.85
C SER A 386 -10.37 10.61 28.49
N PRO A 387 -10.83 11.31 27.43
CA PRO A 387 -10.75 10.79 26.07
C PRO A 387 -9.31 10.38 25.73
N ILE A 388 -9.18 9.34 24.93
CA ILE A 388 -7.86 8.81 24.53
C ILE A 388 -7.27 9.71 23.47
N LEU A 389 -5.99 10.06 23.61
CA LEU A 389 -5.30 10.84 22.60
C LEU A 389 -5.11 10.03 21.33
N CYS A 390 -5.54 10.56 20.19
CA CYS A 390 -5.27 10.02 18.87
C CYS A 390 -4.41 10.99 18.07
N LEU A 391 -3.16 10.62 17.87
CA LEU A 391 -2.19 11.38 17.08
C LEU A 391 -2.36 11.00 15.60
N TYR A 392 -2.90 11.88 14.78
CA TYR A 392 -3.09 11.59 13.36
C TYR A 392 -2.31 12.55 12.46
N GLY A 393 -1.96 12.09 11.27
CA GLY A 393 -1.20 12.89 10.30
C GLY A 393 -0.36 12.01 9.38
N PRO A 394 0.41 12.60 8.47
CA PRO A 394 1.17 11.85 7.48
C PRO A 394 2.21 10.90 8.11
N PRO A 395 2.66 9.90 7.36
CA PRO A 395 3.67 8.96 7.86
C PRO A 395 5.03 9.66 8.10
N GLY A 396 5.74 9.21 9.13
CA GLY A 396 7.10 9.69 9.41
C GLY A 396 7.24 11.01 10.17
N VAL A 397 6.12 11.57 10.68
CA VAL A 397 6.13 12.81 11.51
C VAL A 397 6.38 12.58 12.99
N GLY A 398 6.67 11.36 13.41
CA GLY A 398 7.04 11.09 14.79
C GLY A 398 5.90 10.73 15.74
N LYS A 399 4.71 10.34 15.25
CA LYS A 399 3.55 9.95 16.09
C LYS A 399 3.89 8.95 17.18
N THR A 400 4.53 7.85 16.81
CA THR A 400 4.92 6.78 17.75
C THR A 400 6.03 7.22 18.72
N SER A 401 6.96 8.07 18.26
CA SER A 401 8.01 8.61 19.15
C SER A 401 7.48 9.61 20.16
N LEU A 402 6.48 10.43 19.81
CA LEU A 402 5.79 11.30 20.76
C LEU A 402 5.19 10.52 21.94
N GLY A 403 4.50 9.42 21.65
CA GLY A 403 3.98 8.57 22.73
C GLY A 403 5.05 7.92 23.58
N LYS A 404 6.23 7.60 23.01
CA LYS A 404 7.38 7.13 23.78
C LYS A 404 7.92 8.23 24.71
N SER A 405 7.98 9.48 24.22
CA SER A 405 8.41 10.62 25.04
C SER A 405 7.42 10.95 26.15
N VAL A 406 6.12 10.77 25.92
CA VAL A 406 5.09 10.86 26.96
C VAL A 406 5.33 9.81 28.05
N ALA A 407 5.62 8.57 27.66
CA ALA A 407 5.93 7.51 28.63
C ALA A 407 7.19 7.84 29.46
N ALA A 408 8.23 8.35 28.80
CA ALA A 408 9.47 8.78 29.47
C ALA A 408 9.23 9.95 30.44
N ALA A 409 8.45 10.95 30.02
CA ALA A 409 8.07 12.09 30.84
C ALA A 409 7.30 11.70 32.12
N LEU A 410 6.39 10.73 32.00
CA LEU A 410 5.63 10.18 33.11
C LEU A 410 6.42 9.18 33.98
N GLY A 411 7.60 8.73 33.55
CA GLY A 411 8.34 7.65 34.19
C GLY A 411 7.68 6.28 34.08
N ARG A 412 6.76 6.13 33.12
CA ARG A 412 6.03 4.89 32.86
C ARG A 412 6.76 3.98 31.88
N LYS A 413 6.49 2.69 31.97
CA LYS A 413 6.94 1.73 30.96
C LYS A 413 6.18 1.96 29.64
N PHE A 414 6.82 1.64 28.51
CA PHE A 414 6.32 1.85 27.19
C PHE A 414 6.00 0.55 26.47
N GLY A 415 4.79 0.44 25.94
CA GLY A 415 4.37 -0.66 25.09
C GLY A 415 3.87 -0.17 23.73
N ARG A 416 4.00 -0.98 22.68
CA ARG A 416 3.48 -0.71 21.35
C ARG A 416 2.75 -1.93 20.82
N ILE A 417 1.56 -1.70 20.29
CA ILE A 417 0.74 -2.70 19.59
C ILE A 417 0.44 -2.15 18.20
N SER A 418 0.90 -2.84 17.15
CA SER A 418 0.53 -2.51 15.79
C SER A 418 -0.82 -3.16 15.48
N LEU A 419 -1.79 -2.33 15.10
CA LEU A 419 -3.13 -2.76 14.72
C LEU A 419 -3.26 -2.98 13.20
N GLY A 420 -2.27 -2.57 12.42
CA GLY A 420 -2.24 -2.80 10.98
C GLY A 420 -2.15 -4.30 10.66
N GLY A 421 -3.16 -4.81 9.95
CA GLY A 421 -3.24 -6.23 9.59
C GLY A 421 -3.94 -7.11 10.62
N LEU A 422 -4.57 -6.53 11.64
CA LEU A 422 -5.48 -7.26 12.53
C LEU A 422 -6.81 -7.54 11.81
N HIS A 423 -7.20 -8.80 11.81
CA HIS A 423 -8.44 -9.26 11.17
C HIS A 423 -9.34 -10.07 12.11
N ASP A 424 -8.84 -10.44 13.30
CA ASP A 424 -9.52 -11.28 14.25
C ASP A 424 -9.56 -10.61 15.64
N GLU A 425 -10.73 -10.60 16.25
CA GLU A 425 -10.98 -10.11 17.61
C GLU A 425 -10.12 -10.86 18.66
N SER A 426 -9.89 -12.15 18.43
CA SER A 426 -9.08 -12.99 19.32
C SER A 426 -7.63 -12.52 19.46
N GLU A 427 -7.10 -11.74 18.52
CA GLU A 427 -5.77 -11.14 18.68
C GLU A 427 -5.73 -10.09 19.80
N ILE A 428 -6.86 -9.43 20.08
CA ILE A 428 -6.98 -8.43 21.16
C ILE A 428 -7.37 -9.09 22.47
N ARG A 429 -8.43 -9.94 22.43
CA ARG A 429 -9.01 -10.61 23.60
C ARG A 429 -8.41 -11.97 23.94
N GLY A 430 -7.47 -12.48 23.11
CA GLY A 430 -6.90 -13.80 23.32
C GLY A 430 -7.80 -14.95 22.83
N HIS A 431 -7.22 -16.12 22.68
CA HIS A 431 -7.90 -17.34 22.29
C HIS A 431 -8.33 -18.12 23.54
N ARG A 432 -9.44 -18.84 23.47
CA ARG A 432 -9.83 -19.71 24.57
C ARG A 432 -8.74 -20.78 24.82
N ARG A 433 -8.34 -20.95 26.07
CA ARG A 433 -7.26 -21.84 26.52
C ARG A 433 -7.39 -23.30 26.07
N THR A 434 -8.60 -23.75 25.73
CA THR A 434 -8.88 -25.10 25.27
C THR A 434 -8.37 -25.42 23.85
N TYR A 435 -7.98 -24.40 23.08
CA TYR A 435 -7.45 -24.62 21.72
C TYR A 435 -5.94 -24.85 21.73
N ILE A 436 -5.47 -25.77 20.89
CA ILE A 436 -4.02 -25.97 20.70
C ILE A 436 -3.42 -24.71 20.09
N GLY A 437 -2.38 -24.19 20.73
CA GLY A 437 -1.75 -22.93 20.27
C GLY A 437 -2.45 -21.66 20.75
N ALA A 438 -3.41 -21.77 21.70
CA ALA A 438 -4.05 -20.60 22.30
C ALA A 438 -3.00 -19.66 22.95
N MET A 439 -3.18 -18.36 22.76
CA MET A 439 -2.33 -17.32 23.33
C MET A 439 -3.18 -16.21 23.94
N PRO A 440 -2.69 -15.52 24.98
CA PRO A 440 -3.33 -14.32 25.51
C PRO A 440 -3.36 -13.21 24.45
N GLY A 441 -4.32 -12.29 24.59
CA GLY A 441 -4.46 -11.15 23.71
C GLY A 441 -3.22 -10.23 23.73
N ARG A 442 -3.03 -9.48 22.66
CA ARG A 442 -1.88 -8.57 22.50
C ARG A 442 -1.78 -7.52 23.60
N ILE A 443 -2.92 -7.11 24.17
CA ILE A 443 -2.96 -6.18 25.32
C ILE A 443 -2.25 -6.80 26.52
N ILE A 444 -2.68 -7.98 26.91
CA ILE A 444 -2.12 -8.72 28.07
C ILE A 444 -0.66 -9.07 27.84
N GLN A 445 -0.29 -9.52 26.63
CA GLN A 445 1.11 -9.79 26.29
C GLN A 445 1.98 -8.54 26.39
N THR A 446 1.44 -7.38 26.03
CA THR A 446 2.20 -6.12 26.11
C THR A 446 2.36 -5.67 27.54
N ILE A 447 1.32 -5.79 28.37
CA ILE A 447 1.39 -5.50 29.82
C ILE A 447 2.43 -6.42 30.51
N LYS A 448 2.40 -7.71 30.22
CA LYS A 448 3.42 -8.66 30.67
C LYS A 448 4.83 -8.19 30.34
N ARG A 449 5.07 -7.81 29.06
CA ARG A 449 6.39 -7.30 28.60
C ARG A 449 6.81 -6.00 29.29
N CYS A 450 5.85 -5.13 29.59
CA CYS A 450 6.11 -3.88 30.33
C CYS A 450 6.44 -4.13 31.79
N GLY A 451 5.95 -5.20 32.40
CA GLY A 451 6.15 -5.52 33.80
C GLY A 451 5.54 -4.49 34.75
N SER A 452 4.50 -3.79 34.35
CA SER A 452 3.77 -2.80 35.14
C SER A 452 2.31 -2.72 34.65
N SER A 453 1.37 -2.51 35.57
CA SER A 453 -0.07 -2.35 35.30
C SER A 453 -0.45 -0.97 34.80
N ASN A 454 0.45 0.01 34.87
CA ASN A 454 0.19 1.37 34.39
C ASN A 454 1.13 1.83 33.26
N PRO A 455 1.40 1.00 32.25
CA PRO A 455 2.23 1.41 31.12
C PRO A 455 1.54 2.47 30.27
N VAL A 456 2.32 3.12 29.41
CA VAL A 456 1.79 3.82 28.25
C VAL A 456 1.81 2.85 27.07
N ILE A 457 0.65 2.58 26.48
CA ILE A 457 0.53 1.67 25.35
C ILE A 457 0.10 2.46 24.11
N ILE A 458 0.92 2.38 23.06
CA ILE A 458 0.57 2.93 21.75
C ILE A 458 -0.17 1.88 20.95
N LEU A 459 -1.36 2.26 20.49
CA LEU A 459 -2.15 1.56 19.49
C LEU A 459 -1.86 2.16 18.12
N ASP A 460 -0.91 1.55 17.41
CA ASP A 460 -0.37 2.11 16.17
C ASP A 460 -1.20 1.66 14.96
N GLU A 461 -1.47 2.60 14.04
CA GLU A 461 -2.22 2.37 12.79
C GLU A 461 -3.68 1.92 13.03
N VAL A 462 -4.42 2.60 13.93
CA VAL A 462 -5.84 2.30 14.21
C VAL A 462 -6.75 2.47 12.97
N ASP A 463 -6.33 3.28 12.02
CA ASP A 463 -7.01 3.51 10.73
C ASP A 463 -6.89 2.32 9.75
N LYS A 464 -6.11 1.31 10.07
CA LYS A 464 -5.94 0.09 9.26
C LYS A 464 -6.67 -1.13 9.84
N VAL A 465 -7.44 -0.94 10.90
CA VAL A 465 -8.31 -1.99 11.45
C VAL A 465 -9.50 -2.17 10.52
N THR A 466 -9.67 -3.40 10.03
CA THR A 466 -10.77 -3.74 9.11
C THR A 466 -11.67 -4.80 9.72
N VAL A 467 -12.96 -4.68 9.47
CA VAL A 467 -13.95 -5.71 9.84
C VAL A 467 -13.77 -6.89 8.88
N SER A 468 -13.75 -8.11 9.41
CA SER A 468 -13.63 -9.33 8.62
C SER A 468 -14.74 -10.33 8.99
N ASN A 469 -14.87 -11.40 8.18
CA ASN A 469 -15.80 -12.50 8.48
C ASN A 469 -15.42 -13.30 9.74
N HIS A 470 -14.25 -13.06 10.33
CA HIS A 470 -13.74 -13.75 11.53
C HIS A 470 -13.90 -12.94 12.81
N GLY A 471 -14.54 -11.77 12.76
CA GLY A 471 -14.79 -10.91 13.89
C GLY A 471 -14.59 -9.44 13.61
N ASP A 472 -14.94 -8.61 14.58
CA ASP A 472 -14.75 -7.15 14.54
C ASP A 472 -13.75 -6.71 15.62
N PRO A 473 -12.45 -6.55 15.26
CA PRO A 473 -11.46 -6.04 16.19
C PRO A 473 -11.81 -4.66 16.77
N SER A 474 -12.61 -3.86 16.05
CA SER A 474 -13.06 -2.54 16.52
C SER A 474 -13.93 -2.65 17.76
N SER A 475 -14.77 -3.68 17.86
CA SER A 475 -15.61 -3.93 19.03
C SER A 475 -14.78 -4.28 20.26
N ALA A 476 -13.74 -5.09 20.12
CA ALA A 476 -12.80 -5.39 21.20
C ALA A 476 -12.02 -4.15 21.65
N LEU A 477 -11.61 -3.30 20.69
CA LEU A 477 -10.95 -2.03 21.00
C LEU A 477 -11.87 -1.06 21.72
N LEU A 478 -13.18 -1.04 21.44
CA LEU A 478 -14.13 -0.20 22.16
C LEU A 478 -14.16 -0.53 23.64
N GLU A 479 -14.14 -1.81 24.02
CA GLU A 479 -14.07 -2.23 25.42
C GLU A 479 -12.77 -1.80 26.10
N VAL A 480 -11.64 -1.93 25.41
CA VAL A 480 -10.31 -1.51 25.92
C VAL A 480 -10.24 0.01 26.12
N LEU A 481 -10.84 0.78 25.20
CA LEU A 481 -10.76 2.23 25.16
C LEU A 481 -11.87 2.95 25.91
N ASP A 482 -12.91 2.26 26.33
CA ASP A 482 -13.99 2.83 27.10
C ASP A 482 -13.64 2.85 28.61
N PRO A 483 -13.48 4.02 29.24
CA PRO A 483 -13.15 4.11 30.66
C PRO A 483 -14.19 3.50 31.63
N GLU A 484 -15.41 3.25 31.13
CA GLU A 484 -16.47 2.61 31.93
C GLU A 484 -16.38 1.07 31.86
N GLN A 485 -15.78 0.52 30.80
CA GLN A 485 -15.68 -0.93 30.57
C GLN A 485 -14.28 -1.48 30.80
N ASN A 486 -13.24 -0.67 30.65
CA ASN A 486 -11.84 -1.13 30.69
C ASN A 486 -11.37 -1.59 32.07
N THR A 487 -12.12 -1.32 33.14
CA THR A 487 -11.85 -1.84 34.47
C THR A 487 -12.08 -3.34 34.58
N THR A 488 -12.92 -3.90 33.72
CA THR A 488 -13.34 -5.30 33.68
C THR A 488 -13.03 -5.95 32.34
N PHE A 489 -11.88 -5.58 31.74
CA PHE A 489 -11.45 -6.15 30.47
C PHE A 489 -11.26 -7.66 30.59
N HIS A 490 -11.99 -8.43 29.79
CA HIS A 490 -11.92 -9.90 29.80
C HIS A 490 -11.04 -10.43 28.67
N ASP A 491 -9.96 -11.11 29.04
CA ASP A 491 -9.14 -11.86 28.10
C ASP A 491 -9.52 -13.35 28.13
N ASN A 492 -9.84 -13.92 26.97
CA ASN A 492 -10.33 -15.31 26.85
C ASN A 492 -9.30 -16.37 27.26
N TYR A 493 -7.99 -16.05 27.21
CA TYR A 493 -6.94 -16.97 27.61
C TYR A 493 -6.77 -17.01 29.13
N ILE A 494 -6.75 -15.82 29.75
CA ILE A 494 -6.64 -15.71 31.22
C ILE A 494 -7.96 -16.15 31.86
N ASP A 495 -9.08 -15.93 31.18
CA ASP A 495 -10.45 -16.22 31.63
C ASP A 495 -10.77 -15.51 32.97
N MET A 496 -10.28 -14.29 33.12
CA MET A 496 -10.45 -13.40 34.24
C MET A 496 -10.46 -11.94 33.79
N GLU A 497 -11.03 -11.09 34.61
CA GLU A 497 -11.03 -9.66 34.39
C GLU A 497 -9.65 -9.05 34.71
N TYR A 498 -9.18 -8.14 33.85
CA TYR A 498 -7.96 -7.38 34.07
C TYR A 498 -8.26 -5.88 34.07
N ASP A 499 -7.87 -5.17 35.11
CA ASP A 499 -8.07 -3.72 35.22
C ASP A 499 -7.10 -2.93 34.32
N LEU A 500 -7.60 -2.42 33.21
CA LEU A 500 -6.87 -1.55 32.27
C LEU A 500 -7.01 -0.06 32.58
N SER A 501 -7.76 0.33 33.64
CA SER A 501 -8.04 1.74 33.95
C SER A 501 -6.82 2.57 34.27
N LYS A 502 -5.71 1.92 34.65
CA LYS A 502 -4.41 2.57 34.94
C LYS A 502 -3.50 2.67 33.73
N VAL A 503 -3.84 2.03 32.62
CA VAL A 503 -3.08 2.06 31.37
C VAL A 503 -3.40 3.35 30.62
N LEU A 504 -2.37 4.08 30.20
CA LEU A 504 -2.55 5.23 29.32
C LEU A 504 -2.45 4.76 27.87
N PHE A 505 -3.57 4.74 27.16
CA PHE A 505 -3.61 4.42 25.75
C PHE A 505 -3.41 5.69 24.90
N ILE A 506 -2.58 5.59 23.87
CA ILE A 506 -2.41 6.62 22.85
C ILE A 506 -2.58 5.94 21.50
N ALA A 507 -3.55 6.38 20.70
CA ALA A 507 -3.76 5.88 19.36
C ALA A 507 -2.93 6.66 18.33
N THR A 508 -2.55 6.02 17.22
CA THR A 508 -1.98 6.70 16.07
C THR A 508 -2.74 6.33 14.80
N ALA A 509 -2.91 7.29 13.89
CA ALA A 509 -3.55 7.07 12.60
C ALA A 509 -2.85 7.88 11.50
N ASN A 510 -2.97 7.44 10.26
CA ASN A 510 -2.56 8.26 9.11
C ASN A 510 -3.76 8.99 8.52
N ASN A 511 -4.91 8.34 8.45
CA ASN A 511 -6.15 8.90 7.90
C ASN A 511 -7.32 8.76 8.88
N VAL A 512 -7.87 9.88 9.32
CA VAL A 512 -9.03 9.93 10.24
C VAL A 512 -10.29 9.32 9.61
N GLY A 513 -10.47 9.46 8.30
CA GLY A 513 -11.64 8.95 7.59
C GLY A 513 -11.79 7.43 7.64
N ASN A 514 -10.69 6.71 7.84
CA ASN A 514 -10.68 5.25 7.91
C ASN A 514 -10.90 4.70 9.34
N ILE A 515 -10.94 5.57 10.36
CA ILE A 515 -11.21 5.16 11.74
C ILE A 515 -12.72 4.93 11.89
N ALA A 516 -13.11 3.79 12.47
CA ALA A 516 -14.49 3.50 12.77
C ALA A 516 -15.13 4.64 13.60
N PRO A 517 -16.31 5.16 13.23
CA PRO A 517 -16.93 6.31 13.92
C PRO A 517 -17.05 6.13 15.43
N ALA A 518 -17.44 4.94 15.89
CA ALA A 518 -17.58 4.63 17.31
C ALA A 518 -16.25 4.73 18.10
N LEU A 519 -15.13 4.39 17.47
CA LEU A 519 -13.81 4.57 18.07
C LEU A 519 -13.41 6.04 18.08
N ARG A 520 -13.66 6.75 16.99
CA ARG A 520 -13.32 8.16 16.85
C ARG A 520 -14.02 9.04 17.89
N ASP A 521 -15.29 8.74 18.22
CA ASP A 521 -16.07 9.50 19.20
C ASP A 521 -15.50 9.38 20.63
N ARG A 522 -14.63 8.39 20.91
CA ARG A 522 -13.96 8.19 22.19
C ARG A 522 -12.53 8.76 22.23
N MET A 523 -12.10 9.36 21.13
CA MET A 523 -10.72 9.84 20.97
C MET A 523 -10.69 11.36 20.86
N GLU A 524 -9.72 11.97 21.52
CA GLU A 524 -9.33 13.36 21.27
C GLU A 524 -8.34 13.38 20.10
N MET A 525 -8.77 13.97 18.99
CA MET A 525 -8.03 13.96 17.75
C MET A 525 -7.00 15.11 17.72
N ILE A 526 -5.71 14.79 17.68
CA ILE A 526 -4.61 15.75 17.60
C ILE A 526 -3.94 15.62 16.24
N ASN A 527 -4.06 16.66 15.41
CA ASN A 527 -3.40 16.70 14.11
C ASN A 527 -1.91 16.96 14.25
N ILE A 528 -1.09 16.11 13.65
CA ILE A 528 0.34 16.33 13.52
C ILE A 528 0.62 16.66 12.05
N PRO A 529 0.92 17.92 11.73
CA PRO A 529 1.21 18.33 10.36
C PRO A 529 2.55 17.76 9.88
N GLY A 530 2.78 17.83 8.56
CA GLY A 530 4.09 17.58 7.99
C GLY A 530 5.11 18.63 8.46
N TYR A 531 6.38 18.26 8.46
CA TYR A 531 7.47 19.17 8.79
C TYR A 531 7.82 20.07 7.61
N LEU A 532 8.15 21.31 7.93
CA LEU A 532 8.74 22.25 6.98
C LEU A 532 10.18 21.85 6.63
N MET A 533 10.73 22.41 5.55
CA MET A 533 12.09 22.14 5.14
C MET A 533 13.09 22.49 6.26
N GLU A 534 12.93 23.65 6.85
CA GLU A 534 13.76 24.19 7.93
C GLU A 534 13.67 23.29 9.17
N GLU A 535 12.47 22.83 9.49
CA GLU A 535 12.23 21.91 10.60
C GLU A 535 12.89 20.55 10.33
N LYS A 536 12.78 20.01 9.08
CA LYS A 536 13.45 18.77 8.69
C LYS A 536 14.96 18.86 8.78
N VAL A 537 15.55 20.01 8.40
CA VAL A 537 16.98 20.26 8.52
C VAL A 537 17.41 20.21 10.00
N ARG A 538 16.66 20.89 10.87
CA ARG A 538 16.94 20.87 12.32
C ARG A 538 16.79 19.48 12.91
N ILE A 539 15.69 18.79 12.60
CA ILE A 539 15.47 17.40 13.05
C ILE A 539 16.59 16.47 12.55
N ALA A 540 17.07 16.69 11.33
CA ALA A 540 18.17 15.88 10.80
C ALA A 540 19.46 16.09 11.57
N LEU A 541 19.82 17.34 11.87
CA LEU A 541 21.07 17.68 12.55
C LEU A 541 21.02 17.35 14.04
N ASP A 542 19.92 17.68 14.71
CA ASP A 542 19.81 17.59 16.17
C ASP A 542 19.42 16.18 16.66
N HIS A 543 18.71 15.39 15.82
CA HIS A 543 18.19 14.06 16.25
C HIS A 543 18.61 12.92 15.33
N LEU A 544 18.41 13.03 13.98
CA LEU A 544 18.63 11.87 13.11
C LEU A 544 20.11 11.56 12.90
N LEU A 545 20.94 12.57 12.66
CA LEU A 545 22.36 12.38 12.43
C LEU A 545 23.08 11.81 13.65
N PRO A 546 22.86 12.32 14.90
CA PRO A 546 23.38 11.70 16.10
C PRO A 546 22.94 10.25 16.28
N LYS A 547 21.66 9.96 16.09
CA LYS A 547 21.09 8.60 16.14
C LYS A 547 21.76 7.67 15.13
N GLN A 548 21.99 8.15 13.88
CA GLN A 548 22.66 7.35 12.85
C GLN A 548 24.12 7.12 13.13
N ARG A 549 24.83 8.10 13.72
CA ARG A 549 26.20 7.92 14.19
C ARG A 549 26.30 6.82 15.24
N GLU A 550 25.46 6.89 16.28
CA GLU A 550 25.40 5.89 17.33
C GLU A 550 25.08 4.49 16.78
N ALA A 551 24.05 4.38 15.93
CA ALA A 551 23.61 3.12 15.33
C ALA A 551 24.67 2.45 14.46
N HIS A 552 25.60 3.23 13.89
CA HIS A 552 26.68 2.73 13.01
C HIS A 552 28.08 2.78 13.64
N GLY A 553 28.18 3.14 14.94
CA GLY A 553 29.45 3.18 15.67
C GLY A 553 30.43 4.28 15.20
N ILE A 554 29.90 5.37 14.66
CA ILE A 554 30.67 6.51 14.12
C ILE A 554 30.76 7.59 15.19
N LYS A 555 31.95 8.13 15.41
CA LYS A 555 32.13 9.23 16.35
C LYS A 555 31.65 10.55 15.78
N GLU A 556 31.33 11.50 16.66
CA GLU A 556 30.76 12.78 16.27
C GLU A 556 31.62 13.56 15.26
N HIS A 557 32.95 13.55 15.46
CA HIS A 557 33.91 14.23 14.60
C HIS A 557 34.22 13.49 13.29
N GLU A 558 33.71 12.27 13.08
CA GLU A 558 33.98 11.46 11.87
C GLU A 558 32.88 11.61 10.78
N LEU A 559 31.74 12.13 11.16
CA LEU A 559 30.63 12.40 10.24
C LEU A 559 29.92 13.66 10.64
N THR A 560 30.12 14.74 9.89
CA THR A 560 29.40 16.00 10.06
C THR A 560 28.74 16.43 8.75
N MET A 561 27.65 17.16 8.85
CA MET A 561 26.92 17.69 7.68
C MET A 561 26.52 19.12 7.97
N SER A 562 26.73 20.01 7.00
CA SER A 562 26.21 21.39 7.09
C SER A 562 24.70 21.42 6.81
N PRO A 563 24.00 22.47 7.30
CA PRO A 563 22.58 22.67 7.00
C PRO A 563 22.28 22.65 5.50
N ALA A 564 23.15 23.25 4.68
CA ALA A 564 23.00 23.31 3.23
C ALA A 564 23.05 21.91 2.57
N VAL A 565 23.96 21.03 3.02
CA VAL A 565 24.04 19.65 2.53
C VAL A 565 22.81 18.85 2.94
N VAL A 566 22.31 19.03 4.15
CA VAL A 566 21.06 18.37 4.59
C VAL A 566 19.87 18.86 3.77
N GLU A 567 19.77 20.17 3.53
CA GLU A 567 18.74 20.75 2.65
C GLU A 567 18.82 20.18 1.24
N HIS A 568 20.03 20.04 0.68
CA HIS A 568 20.24 19.38 -0.60
C HIS A 568 19.73 17.94 -0.60
N VAL A 569 20.02 17.15 0.45
CA VAL A 569 19.50 15.77 0.59
C VAL A 569 17.97 15.76 0.62
N ILE A 570 17.35 16.66 1.38
CA ILE A 570 15.89 16.74 1.48
C ILE A 570 15.29 17.11 0.13
N ALA A 571 15.79 18.16 -0.52
CA ALA A 571 15.24 18.70 -1.76
C ALA A 571 15.40 17.73 -2.94
N SER A 572 16.58 17.06 -3.04
CA SER A 572 16.95 16.27 -4.21
C SER A 572 16.61 14.78 -4.10
N TYR A 573 16.43 14.24 -2.89
CA TYR A 573 16.27 12.79 -2.69
C TYR A 573 15.03 12.40 -1.91
N THR A 574 14.30 13.34 -1.29
CA THR A 574 13.08 13.03 -0.52
C THR A 574 11.87 13.81 -1.02
N ARG A 575 10.71 13.14 -1.06
CA ARG A 575 9.38 13.76 -1.23
C ARG A 575 8.44 13.14 -0.20
N GLU A 576 8.48 13.68 1.02
CA GLU A 576 7.67 13.16 2.14
C GLU A 576 7.29 14.30 3.11
N ALA A 577 6.14 14.16 3.75
CA ALA A 577 5.71 15.10 4.80
C ALA A 577 6.55 14.98 6.08
N GLY A 578 6.97 13.77 6.42
CA GLY A 578 7.80 13.48 7.58
C GLY A 578 9.30 13.45 7.27
N VAL A 579 10.03 12.64 8.05
CA VAL A 579 11.50 12.48 7.97
C VAL A 579 11.94 11.01 7.83
N ARG A 580 11.03 10.10 7.46
CA ARG A 580 11.33 8.66 7.40
C ARG A 580 12.26 8.30 6.24
N SER A 581 12.08 8.90 5.08
CA SER A 581 12.96 8.72 3.93
C SER A 581 14.29 9.42 4.17
N LEU A 582 14.27 10.61 4.76
CA LEU A 582 15.46 11.34 5.18
C LEU A 582 16.32 10.49 6.14
N ASP A 583 15.73 9.88 7.17
CA ASP A 583 16.43 8.98 8.10
C ASP A 583 17.12 7.81 7.35
N LYS A 584 16.43 7.23 6.34
CA LYS A 584 17.01 6.17 5.49
C LYS A 584 18.19 6.65 4.64
N HIS A 585 18.13 7.87 4.09
CA HIS A 585 19.21 8.44 3.29
C HIS A 585 20.41 8.80 4.17
N LEU A 586 20.19 9.38 5.34
CA LEU A 586 21.23 9.61 6.34
C LEU A 586 21.88 8.31 6.81
N ALA A 587 21.09 7.26 7.04
CA ALA A 587 21.60 5.92 7.34
C ALA A 587 22.49 5.36 6.20
N LYS A 588 22.14 5.62 4.93
CA LYS A 588 22.96 5.20 3.79
C LYS A 588 24.30 5.95 3.75
N ILE A 589 24.28 7.25 4.04
CA ILE A 589 25.49 8.07 4.15
C ILE A 589 26.36 7.59 5.32
N ALA A 590 25.75 7.34 6.49
CA ALA A 590 26.46 6.82 7.66
C ALA A 590 27.11 5.45 7.35
N ARG A 591 26.40 4.53 6.70
CA ARG A 591 26.99 3.24 6.30
C ARG A 591 28.16 3.39 5.32
N ALA A 592 28.09 4.33 4.37
CA ALA A 592 29.20 4.60 3.48
C ALA A 592 30.42 5.12 4.24
N ARG A 593 30.21 6.01 5.21
CA ARG A 593 31.25 6.51 6.11
C ARG A 593 31.84 5.41 7.00
N ALA A 594 30.99 4.57 7.60
CA ALA A 594 31.44 3.43 8.40
C ALA A 594 32.32 2.46 7.58
N LYS A 595 31.95 2.25 6.31
CA LYS A 595 32.77 1.45 5.39
C LYS A 595 34.15 2.09 5.17
N GLN A 596 34.24 3.39 4.89
CA GLN A 596 35.51 4.10 4.71
C GLN A 596 36.38 3.97 5.96
N ILE A 597 35.82 4.17 7.15
CA ILE A 597 36.54 4.02 8.44
C ILE A 597 37.06 2.60 8.60
N ALA A 598 36.22 1.59 8.32
CA ALA A 598 36.59 0.18 8.47
C ALA A 598 37.67 -0.30 7.49
N PHE A 599 37.80 0.36 6.32
CA PHE A 599 38.84 0.09 5.33
C PHE A 599 40.06 1.00 5.45
N ASP A 600 40.14 1.85 6.49
CA ASP A 600 41.17 2.86 6.70
C ASP A 600 41.37 3.77 5.46
N GLU A 601 40.25 4.03 4.72
CA GLU A 601 40.28 4.96 3.57
C GLU A 601 40.31 6.42 4.07
N ALA A 602 41.02 7.27 3.35
CA ALA A 602 41.02 8.71 3.66
C ALA A 602 39.68 9.34 3.35
N PHE A 603 39.14 10.09 4.29
CA PHE A 603 37.86 10.81 4.15
C PHE A 603 37.93 12.20 4.81
N THR A 604 37.05 13.08 4.37
CA THR A 604 36.79 14.36 5.04
C THR A 604 35.61 14.16 6.02
N PRO A 605 35.73 14.58 7.30
CA PRO A 605 34.64 14.45 8.26
C PRO A 605 33.34 15.11 7.82
N GLU A 606 33.43 16.29 7.19
CA GLU A 606 32.28 17.00 6.63
C GLU A 606 31.93 16.45 5.26
N VAL A 607 30.70 15.97 5.13
CA VAL A 607 30.15 15.44 3.87
C VAL A 607 29.80 16.60 2.94
N SER A 608 30.33 16.56 1.70
CA SER A 608 29.98 17.51 0.64
C SER A 608 28.80 17.03 -0.21
N GLU A 609 28.13 17.94 -0.94
CA GLU A 609 27.08 17.60 -1.90
C GLU A 609 27.53 16.59 -2.95
N LYS A 610 28.75 16.70 -3.47
CA LYS A 610 29.34 15.74 -4.42
C LYS A 610 29.50 14.34 -3.82
N GLU A 611 29.82 14.27 -2.53
CA GLU A 611 29.92 12.99 -1.83
C GLU A 611 28.53 12.39 -1.62
N VAL A 612 27.52 13.22 -1.32
CA VAL A 612 26.10 12.80 -1.26
C VAL A 612 25.69 12.20 -2.60
N GLU A 613 25.95 12.87 -3.72
CA GLU A 613 25.62 12.35 -5.06
C GLU A 613 26.33 11.03 -5.37
N LYS A 614 27.59 10.90 -4.97
CA LYS A 614 28.35 9.65 -5.14
C LYS A 614 27.75 8.49 -4.34
N ILE A 615 27.23 8.77 -3.14
CA ILE A 615 26.66 7.74 -2.25
C ILE A 615 25.19 7.43 -2.60
N LEU A 616 24.38 8.44 -2.82
CA LEU A 616 22.94 8.29 -3.05
C LEU A 616 22.59 8.04 -4.51
N GLY A 617 23.45 8.43 -5.44
CA GLY A 617 23.23 8.42 -6.88
C GLY A 617 22.77 9.79 -7.38
N MET A 618 22.41 9.88 -8.66
CA MET A 618 21.89 11.10 -9.26
C MET A 618 20.65 11.62 -8.52
N PRO A 619 20.50 12.95 -8.39
CA PRO A 619 19.29 13.56 -7.82
C PRO A 619 18.02 13.02 -8.46
N LYS A 620 17.07 12.62 -7.64
CA LYS A 620 15.78 12.09 -8.11
C LYS A 620 14.79 13.20 -8.47
N PHE A 621 14.95 14.33 -7.79
CA PHE A 621 14.11 15.50 -7.96
C PHE A 621 15.01 16.66 -8.35
N LEU A 622 14.86 17.15 -9.56
CA LEU A 622 15.54 18.36 -10.04
C LEU A 622 14.64 19.54 -9.72
N ARG A 623 15.21 20.64 -9.22
CA ARG A 623 14.50 21.91 -9.22
C ARG A 623 14.46 22.41 -10.67
N GLU A 624 13.27 22.50 -11.24
CA GLU A 624 13.09 23.30 -12.44
C GLU A 624 13.13 24.78 -12.01
N GLU A 625 14.25 25.43 -12.27
CA GLU A 625 14.34 26.88 -12.18
C GLU A 625 13.68 27.46 -13.44
N TYR A 626 12.39 27.71 -13.38
CA TYR A 626 11.79 28.63 -14.33
C TYR A 626 12.38 30.02 -14.04
N GLU A 627 12.87 30.71 -15.07
CA GLU A 627 13.18 32.13 -14.95
C GLU A 627 11.91 32.87 -14.52
N VAL A 628 11.87 33.26 -13.25
CA VAL A 628 10.69 33.78 -12.59
C VAL A 628 10.54 35.27 -12.98
N GLY A 629 9.70 35.52 -13.98
CA GLY A 629 9.16 36.85 -14.19
C GLY A 629 9.29 37.44 -15.60
N GLY A 630 8.49 38.44 -15.86
CA GLY A 630 8.53 39.26 -17.07
C GLY A 630 7.92 38.62 -18.33
N MET A 631 7.33 37.42 -18.23
CA MET A 631 6.66 36.76 -19.34
C MET A 631 5.16 37.06 -19.35
N THR A 632 4.61 37.19 -20.56
CA THR A 632 3.17 37.33 -20.77
C THR A 632 2.52 35.92 -20.63
N GLY A 633 1.44 35.84 -19.89
CA GLY A 633 0.67 34.61 -19.73
C GLY A 633 1.25 33.59 -18.73
N VAL A 634 2.42 33.83 -18.14
CA VAL A 634 3.02 32.96 -17.14
C VAL A 634 2.91 33.58 -15.76
N VAL A 635 2.23 32.90 -14.83
CA VAL A 635 1.99 33.42 -13.48
C VAL A 635 2.39 32.36 -12.44
N THR A 636 3.03 32.82 -11.38
CA THR A 636 3.45 31.98 -10.26
C THR A 636 2.31 31.86 -9.25
N GLY A 637 1.82 30.65 -9.07
CA GLY A 637 0.88 30.27 -8.03
C GLY A 637 1.56 29.50 -6.91
N LEU A 638 0.82 29.26 -5.84
CA LEU A 638 1.28 28.49 -4.69
C LEU A 638 0.38 27.29 -4.44
N ALA A 639 0.97 26.12 -4.40
CA ALA A 639 0.29 24.87 -4.08
C ALA A 639 0.64 24.40 -2.68
N TRP A 640 -0.31 23.71 -2.07
CA TRP A 640 -0.09 22.89 -0.89
C TRP A 640 -0.15 21.42 -1.29
N THR A 641 0.78 20.64 -0.79
CA THR A 641 0.84 19.19 -0.96
C THR A 641 1.05 18.52 0.39
N GLU A 642 0.78 17.23 0.48
CA GLU A 642 1.06 16.46 1.71
C GLU A 642 2.54 16.54 2.15
N VAL A 643 3.44 16.87 1.24
CA VAL A 643 4.89 16.98 1.51
C VAL A 643 5.35 18.41 1.81
N GLY A 644 4.44 19.36 1.80
CA GLY A 644 4.71 20.79 2.08
C GLY A 644 4.17 21.71 1.00
N GLY A 645 4.59 22.99 1.04
CA GLY A 645 4.27 23.94 0.00
C GLY A 645 5.18 23.81 -1.22
N ASP A 646 4.62 24.08 -2.40
CA ASP A 646 5.33 24.06 -3.68
C ASP A 646 4.93 25.25 -4.56
N ILE A 647 5.77 25.56 -5.55
CA ILE A 647 5.49 26.58 -6.56
C ILE A 647 4.74 25.94 -7.71
N LEU A 648 3.74 26.63 -8.18
CA LEU A 648 2.90 26.22 -9.30
C LEU A 648 2.96 27.26 -10.39
N TYR A 649 3.50 26.92 -11.55
CA TYR A 649 3.45 27.78 -12.72
C TYR A 649 2.15 27.55 -13.49
N ILE A 650 1.48 28.63 -13.88
CA ILE A 650 0.30 28.61 -14.75
C ILE A 650 0.65 29.37 -16.00
N GLU A 651 0.63 28.66 -17.10
CA GLU A 651 0.92 29.22 -18.42
C GLU A 651 -0.36 29.26 -19.23
N SER A 652 -0.61 30.36 -19.89
CA SER A 652 -1.70 30.45 -20.85
C SER A 652 -1.21 31.00 -22.19
N CYS A 653 -1.78 30.50 -23.29
CA CYS A 653 -1.51 30.98 -24.64
C CYS A 653 -2.76 30.97 -25.50
N LEU A 654 -2.80 31.92 -26.44
CA LEU A 654 -3.83 32.02 -27.46
C LEU A 654 -3.38 31.31 -28.75
N THR A 655 -4.26 30.54 -29.30
CA THR A 655 -4.08 29.92 -30.63
C THR A 655 -5.28 30.24 -31.49
N PRO A 656 -5.14 30.43 -32.84
CA PRO A 656 -6.29 30.61 -33.73
C PRO A 656 -7.29 29.47 -33.56
N GLY A 657 -8.55 29.78 -33.30
CA GLY A 657 -9.56 28.77 -32.99
C GLY A 657 -10.98 29.27 -33.05
N LYS A 658 -11.86 28.72 -32.20
CA LYS A 658 -13.31 28.99 -32.15
C LYS A 658 -13.79 29.31 -30.73
N GLY A 659 -12.93 29.82 -29.86
CA GLY A 659 -13.27 30.15 -28.48
C GLY A 659 -13.23 28.96 -27.51
N ARG A 660 -12.48 27.91 -27.78
CA ARG A 660 -12.40 26.74 -26.95
C ARG A 660 -11.40 26.97 -25.84
N LEU A 661 -11.80 26.62 -24.58
CA LEU A 661 -10.90 26.50 -23.44
C LEU A 661 -10.30 25.09 -23.40
N SER A 662 -8.98 24.98 -23.44
CA SER A 662 -8.24 23.71 -23.30
C SER A 662 -7.40 23.74 -22.02
N LEU A 663 -7.46 22.66 -21.25
CA LEU A 663 -6.78 22.52 -19.97
C LEU A 663 -5.84 21.31 -20.02
N THR A 664 -4.57 21.50 -19.66
CA THR A 664 -3.55 20.46 -19.68
C THR A 664 -2.70 20.51 -18.42
N GLY A 665 -2.05 19.42 -18.02
CA GLY A 665 -1.18 19.33 -16.83
C GLY A 665 -1.68 18.41 -15.74
N ASN A 666 -2.51 17.40 -16.06
CA ASN A 666 -3.07 16.41 -15.13
C ASN A 666 -3.87 17.07 -13.99
N LEU A 667 -4.84 17.92 -14.38
CA LEU A 667 -5.68 18.67 -13.47
C LEU A 667 -6.87 17.83 -12.99
N GLY A 668 -7.15 17.85 -11.70
CA GLY A 668 -8.36 17.31 -11.09
C GLY A 668 -9.59 18.15 -11.43
N ASP A 669 -10.77 17.64 -11.07
CA ASP A 669 -12.04 18.26 -11.49
C ASP A 669 -12.29 19.62 -10.81
N VAL A 670 -11.90 19.79 -9.55
CA VAL A 670 -12.01 21.07 -8.84
C VAL A 670 -11.13 22.16 -9.49
N MET A 671 -9.93 21.80 -9.92
CA MET A 671 -9.03 22.72 -10.58
C MET A 671 -9.50 23.09 -11.97
N LYS A 672 -10.12 22.15 -12.73
CA LYS A 672 -10.76 22.41 -14.02
C LYS A 672 -11.95 23.36 -13.88
N GLU A 673 -12.77 23.15 -12.86
CA GLU A 673 -13.88 24.04 -12.53
C GLU A 673 -13.36 25.46 -12.23
N SER A 674 -12.32 25.58 -11.39
CA SER A 674 -11.67 26.86 -11.07
C SER A 674 -11.16 27.58 -12.33
N ALA A 675 -10.56 26.83 -13.27
CA ALA A 675 -10.12 27.38 -14.56
C ALA A 675 -11.30 27.89 -15.42
N THR A 676 -12.40 27.17 -15.42
CA THR A 676 -13.63 27.56 -16.11
C THR A 676 -14.21 28.84 -15.50
N ILE A 677 -14.32 28.92 -14.16
CA ILE A 677 -14.79 30.10 -13.44
C ILE A 677 -13.90 31.32 -13.75
N ALA A 678 -12.58 31.14 -13.75
CA ALA A 678 -11.63 32.19 -14.08
C ALA A 678 -11.83 32.68 -15.51
N HIS A 679 -12.00 31.80 -16.48
CA HIS A 679 -12.22 32.16 -17.87
C HIS A 679 -13.57 32.87 -18.09
N GLU A 680 -14.64 32.38 -17.50
CA GLU A 680 -15.97 33.01 -17.55
C GLU A 680 -15.98 34.40 -16.93
N TRP A 681 -15.27 34.59 -15.82
CA TRP A 681 -15.12 35.89 -15.20
C TRP A 681 -14.41 36.89 -16.16
N VAL A 682 -13.31 36.48 -16.81
CA VAL A 682 -12.58 37.31 -17.78
C VAL A 682 -13.48 37.68 -18.95
N MET A 683 -14.25 36.74 -19.48
CA MET A 683 -15.21 36.99 -20.57
C MET A 683 -16.29 38.01 -20.15
N ALA A 684 -16.83 37.87 -18.93
CA ALA A 684 -17.87 38.74 -18.42
C ALA A 684 -17.38 40.20 -18.23
N HIS A 685 -16.12 40.38 -17.87
CA HIS A 685 -15.50 41.68 -17.57
C HIS A 685 -14.62 42.19 -18.73
N HIS A 686 -14.76 41.65 -19.94
CA HIS A 686 -13.92 42.02 -21.11
C HIS A 686 -13.82 43.52 -21.39
N LYS A 687 -14.94 44.27 -21.18
CA LYS A 687 -14.96 45.72 -21.40
C LYS A 687 -14.06 46.48 -20.43
N GLU A 688 -14.09 46.10 -19.16
CA GLU A 688 -13.32 46.72 -18.08
C GLU A 688 -11.83 46.40 -18.23
N LEU A 689 -11.57 45.19 -18.73
CA LEU A 689 -10.22 44.69 -19.00
C LEU A 689 -9.62 45.18 -20.34
N GLY A 690 -10.44 45.87 -21.19
CA GLY A 690 -10.00 46.32 -22.51
C GLY A 690 -9.76 45.21 -23.53
N ILE A 691 -10.42 44.09 -23.39
CA ILE A 691 -10.30 42.90 -24.25
C ILE A 691 -11.36 42.98 -25.35
N ASP A 692 -10.95 42.83 -26.63
CA ASP A 692 -11.90 42.73 -27.76
C ASP A 692 -12.69 41.41 -27.65
N PRO A 693 -14.03 41.48 -27.56
CA PRO A 693 -14.87 40.28 -27.48
C PRO A 693 -14.69 39.31 -28.66
N LYS A 694 -14.25 39.76 -29.81
CA LYS A 694 -13.93 38.90 -30.94
C LYS A 694 -12.79 37.92 -30.64
N MET A 695 -11.88 38.27 -29.71
CA MET A 695 -10.79 37.36 -29.35
C MET A 695 -11.30 36.09 -28.74
N PHE A 696 -12.42 36.08 -28.03
CA PHE A 696 -13.05 34.90 -27.46
C PHE A 696 -13.72 34.01 -28.54
N GLU A 697 -14.00 34.52 -29.71
CA GLU A 697 -14.63 33.74 -30.78
C GLU A 697 -13.61 33.25 -31.82
N THR A 698 -12.49 33.97 -31.96
CA THR A 698 -11.51 33.71 -33.05
C THR A 698 -10.26 33.00 -32.55
N ASN A 699 -10.10 32.86 -31.23
CA ASN A 699 -8.95 32.18 -30.64
C ASN A 699 -9.39 31.16 -29.61
N ASP A 700 -8.74 30.03 -29.60
CA ASP A 700 -8.79 29.07 -28.50
C ASP A 700 -7.77 29.50 -27.43
N ILE A 701 -8.13 29.36 -26.17
CA ILE A 701 -7.24 29.62 -25.02
C ILE A 701 -6.81 28.28 -24.38
N ASN A 702 -5.51 28.13 -24.22
CA ASN A 702 -4.93 26.95 -23.60
C ASN A 702 -4.31 27.36 -22.26
N ILE A 703 -4.69 26.67 -21.19
CA ILE A 703 -4.05 26.77 -19.88
C ILE A 703 -3.25 25.48 -19.65
N HIS A 704 -1.97 25.63 -19.39
CA HIS A 704 -1.09 24.53 -19.04
C HIS A 704 -0.50 24.72 -17.65
N VAL A 705 -0.49 23.65 -16.89
CA VAL A 705 0.18 23.60 -15.59
C VAL A 705 1.29 22.54 -15.70
N PRO A 706 2.56 22.94 -15.78
CA PRO A 706 3.71 22.06 -15.94
C PRO A 706 3.76 20.92 -14.89
N GLU A 707 4.63 19.95 -15.12
CA GLU A 707 4.76 18.71 -14.33
C GLU A 707 3.52 17.79 -14.41
N GLY A 708 3.09 17.41 -15.60
CA GLY A 708 1.92 16.57 -15.84
C GLY A 708 1.96 15.18 -15.20
N ALA A 709 3.11 14.74 -14.69
CA ALA A 709 3.23 13.50 -13.94
C ALA A 709 2.63 13.56 -12.53
N ILE A 710 2.44 14.78 -11.99
CA ILE A 710 1.91 15.01 -10.65
C ILE A 710 0.45 15.46 -10.77
N PRO A 711 -0.52 14.72 -10.19
CA PRO A 711 -1.91 15.18 -10.14
C PRO A 711 -2.02 16.49 -9.35
N LYS A 712 -2.77 17.45 -9.88
CA LYS A 712 -3.01 18.74 -9.26
C LYS A 712 -4.50 18.98 -9.16
N ASP A 713 -4.98 19.27 -7.95
CA ASP A 713 -6.38 19.57 -7.72
C ASP A 713 -6.55 20.65 -6.65
N GLY A 714 -7.67 21.36 -6.71
CA GLY A 714 -8.04 22.37 -5.73
C GLY A 714 -8.37 23.74 -6.32
N PRO A 715 -9.15 24.56 -5.62
CA PRO A 715 -9.63 25.86 -6.12
C PRO A 715 -8.63 27.01 -5.92
N SER A 716 -7.53 26.80 -5.18
CA SER A 716 -6.62 27.84 -4.70
C SER A 716 -5.77 28.53 -5.78
N ALA A 717 -5.82 28.04 -7.02
CA ALA A 717 -5.15 28.64 -8.17
C ALA A 717 -6.05 29.60 -8.97
N GLY A 718 -7.27 29.85 -8.52
CA GLY A 718 -8.26 30.63 -9.26
C GLY A 718 -7.78 32.04 -9.63
N ILE A 719 -7.25 32.81 -8.68
CA ILE A 719 -6.72 34.16 -8.97
C ILE A 719 -5.48 34.12 -9.86
N THR A 720 -4.68 33.06 -9.77
CA THR A 720 -3.48 32.86 -10.61
C THR A 720 -3.91 32.64 -12.06
N MET A 721 -4.97 31.85 -12.29
CA MET A 721 -5.54 31.61 -13.61
C MET A 721 -6.17 32.88 -14.19
N VAL A 722 -6.87 33.68 -13.37
CA VAL A 722 -7.39 34.99 -13.80
C VAL A 722 -6.25 35.90 -14.26
N ALA A 723 -5.19 35.99 -13.48
CA ALA A 723 -4.04 36.84 -13.82
C ALA A 723 -3.33 36.35 -15.11
N SER A 724 -3.18 35.05 -15.27
CA SER A 724 -2.58 34.43 -16.47
C SER A 724 -3.43 34.69 -17.71
N LEU A 725 -4.74 34.47 -17.66
CA LEU A 725 -5.67 34.71 -18.74
C LEU A 725 -5.68 36.20 -19.15
N VAL A 726 -5.81 37.14 -18.20
CA VAL A 726 -5.83 38.56 -18.50
C VAL A 726 -4.49 39.02 -19.07
N SER A 727 -3.36 38.55 -18.54
CA SER A 727 -2.03 38.79 -19.10
C SER A 727 -1.96 38.37 -20.57
N THR A 728 -2.44 37.18 -20.90
CA THR A 728 -2.43 36.60 -22.24
C THR A 728 -3.34 37.37 -23.20
N TYR A 729 -4.57 37.73 -22.79
CA TYR A 729 -5.51 38.47 -23.65
C TYR A 729 -5.08 39.93 -23.87
N THR A 730 -4.46 40.55 -22.87
CA THR A 730 -4.07 41.98 -22.94
C THR A 730 -2.63 42.19 -23.37
N GLY A 731 -1.80 41.16 -23.39
CA GLY A 731 -0.36 41.28 -23.65
C GLY A 731 0.45 41.92 -22.54
N ARG A 732 -0.17 42.23 -21.36
CA ARG A 732 0.49 42.81 -20.21
C ARG A 732 1.38 41.80 -19.53
N LYS A 733 2.59 42.18 -19.16
CA LYS A 733 3.54 41.34 -18.45
C LYS A 733 3.14 41.15 -16.99
N VAL A 734 3.47 39.98 -16.46
CA VAL A 734 3.35 39.70 -15.04
C VAL A 734 4.60 40.22 -14.31
N ARG A 735 4.41 40.90 -13.17
CA ARG A 735 5.52 41.40 -12.36
C ARG A 735 6.41 40.28 -11.86
N GLU A 736 7.71 40.56 -11.79
CA GLU A 736 8.69 39.60 -11.29
C GLU A 736 8.58 39.38 -9.79
N ARG A 737 8.99 38.20 -9.33
CA ARG A 737 9.07 37.79 -7.90
C ARG A 737 7.77 37.98 -7.12
N ILE A 738 6.63 37.91 -7.82
CA ILE A 738 5.31 37.89 -7.23
C ILE A 738 4.68 36.53 -7.37
N ALA A 739 4.04 36.05 -6.31
CA ALA A 739 3.24 34.85 -6.36
C ALA A 739 1.89 35.08 -5.71
N MET A 740 0.93 34.24 -6.03
CA MET A 740 -0.41 34.42 -5.54
C MET A 740 -1.11 33.07 -5.25
N THR A 741 -2.06 33.12 -4.33
CA THR A 741 -2.97 32.00 -4.07
C THR A 741 -4.30 32.57 -3.55
N GLY A 742 -5.38 32.02 -4.06
CA GLY A 742 -6.73 32.44 -3.72
C GLY A 742 -7.75 31.75 -4.62
N GLU A 743 -8.89 31.42 -4.08
CA GLU A 743 -10.03 30.95 -4.85
C GLU A 743 -10.79 32.15 -5.42
N THR A 744 -11.23 32.07 -6.66
CA THR A 744 -12.06 33.11 -7.29
C THR A 744 -13.51 32.64 -7.48
N THR A 745 -14.44 33.57 -7.35
CA THR A 745 -15.85 33.32 -7.66
C THR A 745 -16.24 33.93 -8.99
N LEU A 746 -17.38 33.52 -9.57
CA LEU A 746 -17.94 34.12 -10.79
C LEU A 746 -18.18 35.65 -10.70
N ARG A 747 -18.25 36.19 -9.49
CA ARG A 747 -18.37 37.64 -9.25
C ARG A 747 -17.05 38.31 -8.97
N GLY A 748 -15.93 37.62 -9.09
CA GLY A 748 -14.60 38.18 -8.89
C GLY A 748 -14.19 38.37 -7.44
N ARG A 749 -14.91 37.83 -6.46
CA ARG A 749 -14.49 37.86 -5.06
C ARG A 749 -13.38 36.83 -4.84
N VAL A 750 -12.36 37.23 -4.09
CA VAL A 750 -11.23 36.37 -3.70
C VAL A 750 -11.54 35.73 -2.35
N MET A 751 -11.62 34.41 -2.33
CA MET A 751 -11.91 33.62 -1.13
C MET A 751 -10.61 33.12 -0.47
N PRO A 752 -10.63 32.84 0.86
CA PRO A 752 -9.47 32.34 1.58
C PRO A 752 -9.14 30.91 1.19
N VAL A 753 -7.89 30.54 1.39
CA VAL A 753 -7.35 29.22 1.06
C VAL A 753 -6.62 28.61 2.25
N GLY A 754 -6.48 27.27 2.28
CA GLY A 754 -5.71 26.55 3.29
C GLY A 754 -4.24 26.39 2.93
N GLY A 755 -3.44 25.89 3.90
CA GLY A 755 -2.02 25.59 3.72
C GLY A 755 -1.17 26.85 3.53
N VAL A 756 -1.56 27.97 4.15
CA VAL A 756 -0.94 29.30 3.95
C VAL A 756 0.51 29.30 4.40
N LYS A 757 0.81 28.68 5.55
CA LYS A 757 2.17 28.61 6.10
C LYS A 757 3.13 27.91 5.14
N GLU A 758 2.75 26.75 4.64
CA GLU A 758 3.55 25.96 3.71
C GLU A 758 3.75 26.69 2.38
N LYS A 759 2.71 27.32 1.86
CA LYS A 759 2.75 28.11 0.63
C LYS A 759 3.71 29.30 0.72
N ILE A 760 3.68 30.03 1.83
CA ILE A 760 4.56 31.18 2.07
C ILE A 760 6.02 30.73 2.12
N LEU A 761 6.31 29.65 2.80
CA LEU A 761 7.68 29.15 2.91
C LEU A 761 8.19 28.62 1.56
N ALA A 762 7.32 28.00 0.75
CA ALA A 762 7.69 27.63 -0.62
C ALA A 762 8.02 28.86 -1.47
N ALA A 763 7.22 29.92 -1.38
CA ALA A 763 7.48 31.20 -2.06
C ALA A 763 8.82 31.80 -1.64
N LYS A 764 9.09 31.87 -0.33
CA LYS A 764 10.36 32.39 0.21
C LYS A 764 11.57 31.63 -0.33
N ARG A 765 11.51 30.28 -0.35
CA ARG A 765 12.57 29.42 -0.91
C ARG A 765 12.79 29.62 -2.41
N ALA A 766 11.73 29.93 -3.14
CA ALA A 766 11.80 30.25 -4.57
C ALA A 766 12.25 31.67 -4.89
N GLY A 767 12.62 32.47 -3.87
CA GLY A 767 13.06 33.86 -4.05
C GLY A 767 11.94 34.83 -4.38
N ILE A 768 10.69 34.47 -4.16
CA ILE A 768 9.53 35.37 -4.25
C ILE A 768 9.58 36.36 -3.08
N THR A 769 9.29 37.60 -3.36
CA THR A 769 9.33 38.70 -2.35
C THR A 769 7.95 39.30 -2.09
N GLU A 770 7.03 39.19 -3.02
CA GLU A 770 5.67 39.71 -2.91
C GLU A 770 4.63 38.61 -3.06
N LEU A 771 3.63 38.61 -2.18
CA LEU A 771 2.59 37.60 -2.12
C LEU A 771 1.20 38.22 -2.13
N ILE A 772 0.34 37.78 -3.04
CA ILE A 772 -1.06 38.18 -3.12
C ILE A 772 -1.93 37.09 -2.50
N LEU A 773 -2.74 37.44 -1.50
CA LEU A 773 -3.58 36.55 -0.71
C LEU A 773 -4.96 37.19 -0.46
N SER A 774 -5.95 36.36 -0.16
CA SER A 774 -7.24 36.84 0.32
C SER A 774 -7.09 37.63 1.63
N GLU A 775 -7.83 38.73 1.77
CA GLU A 775 -7.92 39.48 3.01
C GLU A 775 -8.24 38.62 4.24
N GLU A 776 -9.05 37.58 4.05
CA GLU A 776 -9.46 36.69 5.11
C GLU A 776 -8.31 35.76 5.59
N ASN A 777 -7.23 35.59 4.81
CA ASN A 777 -6.02 34.85 5.21
C ASN A 777 -5.05 35.69 6.06
N ARG A 778 -5.36 36.95 6.37
CA ARG A 778 -4.55 37.79 7.28
C ARG A 778 -4.34 37.14 8.65
N LYS A 779 -5.36 36.46 9.16
CA LYS A 779 -5.30 35.71 10.42
C LYS A 779 -4.26 34.57 10.39
N ASP A 780 -4.23 33.83 9.31
CA ASP A 780 -3.31 32.71 9.15
C ASP A 780 -1.85 33.14 9.13
N ILE A 781 -1.59 34.33 8.55
CA ILE A 781 -0.25 34.94 8.53
C ILE A 781 0.16 35.45 9.91
N ALA A 782 -0.78 35.98 10.69
CA ALA A 782 -0.50 36.46 12.05
C ALA A 782 -0.10 35.34 13.01
N GLU A 783 -0.46 34.12 12.73
CA GLU A 783 -0.07 32.92 13.49
C GLU A 783 1.31 32.38 13.11
N ILE A 784 1.90 32.83 11.98
CA ILE A 784 3.21 32.37 11.52
C ILE A 784 4.31 33.13 12.30
N LYS A 785 5.32 32.39 12.76
CA LYS A 785 6.48 32.99 13.46
C LYS A 785 7.14 34.05 12.58
N PRO A 786 7.53 35.22 13.15
CA PRO A 786 8.11 36.36 12.41
C PRO A 786 9.32 36.00 11.55
N GLU A 787 10.16 35.07 12.01
CA GLU A 787 11.36 34.59 11.31
C GLU A 787 11.06 33.95 9.93
N TYR A 788 9.88 33.40 9.77
CA TYR A 788 9.46 32.75 8.52
C TYR A 788 8.90 33.74 7.49
N VAL A 789 8.36 34.88 7.94
CA VAL A 789 7.75 35.90 7.08
C VAL A 789 8.67 37.08 6.79
N GLU A 790 9.83 37.13 7.46
CA GLU A 790 10.83 38.19 7.26
C GLU A 790 11.31 38.26 5.82
N GLY A 791 11.31 39.47 5.23
CA GLY A 791 11.68 39.73 3.83
C GLY A 791 10.56 39.52 2.81
N LEU A 792 9.34 39.17 3.25
CA LEU A 792 8.16 39.03 2.40
C LEU A 792 7.21 40.20 2.56
N THR A 793 6.61 40.66 1.46
CA THR A 793 5.55 41.67 1.43
C THR A 793 4.22 41.00 1.09
N PHE A 794 3.21 41.22 1.94
CA PHE A 794 1.89 40.63 1.77
C PHE A 794 0.89 41.65 1.26
N HIS A 795 0.25 41.32 0.14
CA HIS A 795 -0.84 42.11 -0.45
C HIS A 795 -2.15 41.38 -0.22
N TYR A 796 -3.03 41.98 0.58
CA TYR A 796 -4.33 41.40 0.89
C TYR A 796 -5.39 41.98 -0.05
N VAL A 797 -6.08 41.10 -0.77
CA VAL A 797 -7.04 41.45 -1.81
C VAL A 797 -8.43 40.91 -1.52
N ARG A 798 -9.45 41.58 -2.05
CA ARG A 798 -10.85 41.12 -1.97
C ARG A 798 -11.46 40.77 -3.31
N THR A 799 -10.93 41.36 -4.39
CA THR A 799 -11.44 41.22 -5.74
C THR A 799 -10.36 40.86 -6.75
N ASN A 800 -10.74 40.26 -7.87
CA ASN A 800 -9.84 40.01 -8.98
C ASN A 800 -9.22 41.29 -9.54
N ASP A 801 -9.93 42.42 -9.49
CA ASP A 801 -9.39 43.70 -9.95
C ASP A 801 -8.20 44.16 -9.09
N ASP A 802 -8.25 43.93 -7.77
CA ASP A 802 -7.13 44.18 -6.89
C ASP A 802 -5.93 43.29 -7.23
N VAL A 803 -6.18 42.01 -7.54
CA VAL A 803 -5.14 41.07 -7.99
C VAL A 803 -4.48 41.58 -9.26
N LEU A 804 -5.26 41.91 -10.28
CA LEU A 804 -4.73 42.35 -11.58
C LEU A 804 -3.92 43.65 -11.49
N ARG A 805 -4.35 44.58 -10.62
CA ARG A 805 -3.65 45.84 -10.40
C ARG A 805 -2.27 45.62 -9.77
N LEU A 806 -2.14 44.60 -8.93
CA LEU A 806 -0.89 44.25 -8.24
C LEU A 806 0.01 43.35 -9.07
N ALA A 807 -0.57 42.45 -9.83
CA ALA A 807 0.15 41.39 -10.54
C ALA A 807 0.67 41.80 -11.93
N LEU A 808 -0.04 42.72 -12.64
CA LEU A 808 0.25 43.08 -14.02
C LEU A 808 0.88 44.46 -14.11
N GLU A 809 1.87 44.59 -15.03
CA GLU A 809 2.53 45.86 -15.37
C GLU A 809 1.63 46.81 -16.17
#